data_bd3ea7cc273b9014347cb7df9cc0481a
#
_entry.id   bd3ea7cc273b9014347cb7df9cc0481a
#
_cell.length_a   1.000
_cell.length_b   1.000
_cell.length_c   1.000
_cell.angle_alpha   90.00
_cell.angle_beta   90.00
_cell.angle_gamma   90.00
#
_symmetry.space_group_name_H-M   'P 1'
#
loop_
_entity.id
_entity.type
_entity.pdbx_description
1 polymer ?
#
loop_
_entity_poly.entity_id
_entity_poly.type
_entity_poly.pdbx_seq_one_letter_code
_entity_poly.pdbx_strand_id
1 'polypeptide(L)'
;MSILSGLANNFNKKEVRKIEKTVALIEALDDQMQLLSDDELKTKTEEFKTRLNNGETEDDILPEAFAVVREASTRVLGMKHFHVQLIAGVALHQGRLAEQATGEGKSLTATLPAYLNALSGKGVHIVTVNDYLADRDAAWMGKLYRFLGLTVGCITHDVKGINRKNAYLADITYGTNNEFGFDYLRDNMATNIKQMVQRPLHYAIVDEVDSILIDEARTPLIISGKGMDSSELYIAADHFTKTLKKDRDFKIEEKDKQISLTEEGVSLCETRFNIDNLADPNNMELNHYINEALRANYIMKKDLDYIVKDGEVIIVDEFTGRLMYGRRFSNGLHQAIEAKEGVKIRAESKTLATITLQNYFRMYEKLAGMTGTAKTEEDEFRSIYNMDVITVPTNKPVIRTDLPDAVYAHKDAKYKAVVNKISEIHATGQPVLIGTISIEVSELLSSLLTKNGIPHNVLNAKHHEQEAKIVAEAGRLGAVTIATNMAGRGTDIILGGNPEFEARTLMEKEEYTPEQIAFATGFEKSDDPSMLSARERYNDLLSSIREERLPEQQKVKDLGGLFILGTERHESRRIDNQLRGRSGRQGDPGKTQFFLSLEDDLMKLFGGDRLQAIGNASNIDDKAIEAKILSKSIENAQKKVEGRNFGIRKYVLQYDDVMNRQRSIIYEQRQMVLNEEDVSDDIREMRKDLVHHIVYQATAGDTYPENWDLHHIEEQCCRITTDFAGLLHYTDEEIMGLTQEQLESDINDIFDKLYQEKENIISPEQLRKIERSILLNVVDQHWMDHIDAMDQLKEGIGLRGIGQQDPAVAYAKEGFEMFDEMVDEIREDTVKYCYNITIVTKDERHEEIQETSTPPKETLPEPKPFKPMPTKNASPGPQTPHKRTSPKIGRNDPCPCGSGKKYKHCCGKNI
;
A
#
# COMPACT_ATOMS: atom_id res chain seq x y z
N MET A 1 23.08 25.34 -14.29
CA MET A 1 21.64 25.05 -14.09
C MET A 1 20.70 25.86 -14.98
N SER A 2 21.02 27.10 -15.42
CA SER A 2 20.08 27.90 -16.23
C SER A 2 19.83 27.39 -17.67
N ILE A 3 20.76 26.67 -18.30
CA ILE A 3 20.61 26.17 -19.65
C ILE A 3 19.69 24.93 -19.73
N LEU A 4 19.84 24.01 -18.78
CA LEU A 4 19.01 22.80 -18.71
C LEU A 4 17.55 23.10 -18.33
N SER A 5 17.33 24.04 -17.39
CA SER A 5 15.97 24.49 -17.06
C SER A 5 15.28 25.24 -18.22
N GLY A 6 16.06 25.97 -19.02
CA GLY A 6 15.57 26.61 -20.24
C GLY A 6 15.18 25.61 -21.33
N LEU A 7 15.92 24.52 -21.48
CA LEU A 7 15.61 23.43 -22.42
C LEU A 7 14.37 22.65 -22.01
N ALA A 8 14.23 22.30 -20.71
CA ALA A 8 13.07 21.61 -20.17
C ALA A 8 11.77 22.45 -20.31
N ASN A 9 11.83 23.75 -20.05
CA ASN A 9 10.71 24.67 -20.28
C ASN A 9 10.33 24.78 -21.76
N ASN A 10 11.31 24.74 -22.67
CA ASN A 10 11.06 24.75 -24.14
C ASN A 10 10.41 23.44 -24.59
N PHE A 11 10.79 22.28 -24.01
CA PHE A 11 10.18 21.00 -24.29
C PHE A 11 8.71 21.01 -23.88
N ASN A 12 8.41 21.35 -22.62
CA ASN A 12 7.03 21.40 -22.12
C ASN A 12 6.14 22.33 -22.95
N LYS A 13 6.63 23.54 -23.28
CA LYS A 13 5.89 24.48 -24.16
C LYS A 13 5.60 23.91 -25.54
N LYS A 14 6.52 23.15 -26.11
CA LYS A 14 6.34 22.51 -27.42
C LYS A 14 5.28 21.41 -27.37
N GLU A 15 5.31 20.59 -26.31
CA GLU A 15 4.35 19.51 -26.12
C GLU A 15 2.95 20.06 -25.85
N VAL A 16 2.82 21.03 -24.92
CA VAL A 16 1.53 21.72 -24.68
C VAL A 16 0.96 22.30 -25.97
N ARG A 17 1.77 22.96 -26.84
CA ARG A 17 1.32 23.49 -28.15
C ARG A 17 0.85 22.39 -29.11
N LYS A 18 1.37 21.17 -29.02
CA LYS A 18 0.86 20.06 -29.85
C LYS A 18 -0.53 19.64 -29.33
N ILE A 19 -0.68 19.54 -28.04
CA ILE A 19 -1.94 19.17 -27.38
C ILE A 19 -3.01 20.23 -27.62
N GLU A 20 -2.64 21.55 -27.62
CA GLU A 20 -3.55 22.67 -27.91
C GLU A 20 -4.25 22.55 -29.28
N LYS A 21 -3.62 21.90 -30.24
CA LYS A 21 -4.27 21.66 -31.56
C LYS A 21 -5.45 20.69 -31.43
N THR A 22 -5.31 19.62 -30.64
CA THR A 22 -6.38 18.69 -30.39
C THR A 22 -7.47 19.33 -29.52
N VAL A 23 -7.08 20.14 -28.54
CA VAL A 23 -8.03 20.89 -27.70
C VAL A 23 -8.86 21.88 -28.54
N ALA A 24 -8.26 22.55 -29.50
CA ALA A 24 -8.99 23.44 -30.41
C ALA A 24 -10.06 22.68 -31.24
N LEU A 25 -9.78 21.43 -31.63
CA LEU A 25 -10.77 20.59 -32.31
C LEU A 25 -11.92 20.20 -31.37
N ILE A 26 -11.62 19.89 -30.08
CA ILE A 26 -12.64 19.58 -29.06
C ILE A 26 -13.55 20.79 -28.85
N GLU A 27 -12.97 21.98 -28.67
CA GLU A 27 -13.73 23.21 -28.41
C GLU A 27 -14.57 23.65 -29.62
N ALA A 28 -14.12 23.37 -30.83
CA ALA A 28 -14.89 23.64 -32.06
C ALA A 28 -16.19 22.82 -32.17
N LEU A 29 -16.31 21.71 -31.42
CA LEU A 29 -17.49 20.85 -31.38
C LEU A 29 -18.51 21.26 -30.30
N ASP A 30 -18.20 22.24 -29.44
CA ASP A 30 -19.04 22.64 -28.31
C ASP A 30 -20.47 22.98 -28.74
N ASP A 31 -20.64 23.86 -29.74
CA ASP A 31 -21.94 24.31 -30.23
C ASP A 31 -22.76 23.13 -30.79
N GLN A 32 -22.10 22.19 -31.44
CA GLN A 32 -22.75 20.99 -31.99
C GLN A 32 -23.25 20.07 -30.88
N MET A 33 -22.47 19.87 -29.83
CA MET A 33 -22.84 19.02 -28.69
C MET A 33 -23.97 19.63 -27.87
N GLN A 34 -24.01 20.96 -27.71
CA GLN A 34 -25.10 21.65 -27.01
C GLN A 34 -26.47 21.46 -27.68
N LEU A 35 -26.52 21.30 -28.98
CA LEU A 35 -27.75 21.08 -29.75
C LEU A 35 -28.34 19.67 -29.58
N LEU A 36 -27.54 18.70 -29.16
CA LEU A 36 -28.00 17.32 -28.96
C LEU A 36 -28.90 17.20 -27.72
N SER A 37 -29.94 16.40 -27.82
CA SER A 37 -30.76 15.99 -26.66
C SER A 37 -29.97 15.05 -25.75
N ASP A 38 -30.46 14.84 -24.51
CA ASP A 38 -29.86 13.91 -23.56
C ASP A 38 -29.75 12.49 -24.13
N ASP A 39 -30.77 12.05 -24.89
CA ASP A 39 -30.78 10.70 -25.45
C ASP A 39 -29.85 10.57 -26.66
N GLU A 40 -29.69 11.62 -27.46
CA GLU A 40 -28.70 11.65 -28.53
C GLU A 40 -27.26 11.65 -28.00
N LEU A 41 -26.98 12.37 -26.89
CA LEU A 41 -25.69 12.33 -26.20
C LEU A 41 -25.35 10.92 -25.68
N LYS A 42 -26.33 10.20 -25.10
CA LYS A 42 -26.15 8.83 -24.64
C LYS A 42 -25.88 7.89 -25.80
N THR A 43 -26.57 8.08 -26.95
CA THR A 43 -26.40 7.24 -28.13
C THR A 43 -25.00 7.35 -28.72
N LYS A 44 -24.30 8.48 -28.53
CA LYS A 44 -22.92 8.67 -28.96
C LYS A 44 -21.96 7.60 -28.40
N THR A 45 -22.20 7.13 -27.18
CA THR A 45 -21.38 6.06 -26.58
C THR A 45 -21.42 4.77 -27.41
N GLU A 46 -22.60 4.35 -27.85
CA GLU A 46 -22.74 3.16 -28.69
C GLU A 46 -22.22 3.38 -30.12
N GLU A 47 -22.34 4.59 -30.63
CA GLU A 47 -21.72 5.01 -31.90
C GLU A 47 -20.18 4.86 -31.82
N PHE A 48 -19.55 5.38 -30.79
CA PHE A 48 -18.10 5.29 -30.61
C PHE A 48 -17.63 3.84 -30.43
N LYS A 49 -18.31 3.03 -29.65
CA LYS A 49 -18.00 1.59 -29.52
C LYS A 49 -18.08 0.89 -30.88
N THR A 50 -19.07 1.24 -31.71
CA THR A 50 -19.23 0.67 -33.06
C THR A 50 -18.08 1.10 -33.97
N ARG A 51 -17.65 2.37 -33.91
CA ARG A 51 -16.50 2.90 -34.70
C ARG A 51 -15.19 2.22 -34.31
N LEU A 52 -14.94 2.04 -33.01
CA LEU A 52 -13.78 1.30 -32.50
C LEU A 52 -13.78 -0.16 -32.99
N ASN A 53 -14.92 -0.84 -32.95
CA ASN A 53 -15.06 -2.21 -33.46
C ASN A 53 -14.86 -2.30 -34.97
N ASN A 54 -15.10 -1.21 -35.70
CA ASN A 54 -14.86 -1.12 -37.15
C ASN A 54 -13.41 -0.74 -37.51
N GLY A 55 -12.53 -0.56 -36.51
CA GLY A 55 -11.10 -0.34 -36.70
C GLY A 55 -10.63 1.10 -36.59
N GLU A 56 -11.48 2.06 -36.22
CA GLU A 56 -11.00 3.38 -35.78
C GLU A 56 -10.25 3.28 -34.46
N THR A 57 -9.32 4.19 -34.22
CA THR A 57 -8.55 4.24 -32.98
C THR A 57 -9.19 5.16 -31.94
N GLU A 58 -8.79 5.02 -30.68
CA GLU A 58 -9.19 5.96 -29.62
C GLU A 58 -8.76 7.39 -29.94
N ASP A 59 -7.60 7.59 -30.59
CA ASP A 59 -7.12 8.90 -31.02
C ASP A 59 -8.01 9.55 -32.10
N ASP A 60 -8.60 8.75 -33.01
CA ASP A 60 -9.46 9.26 -34.07
C ASP A 60 -10.78 9.81 -33.51
N ILE A 61 -11.36 9.16 -32.49
CA ILE A 61 -12.62 9.58 -31.87
C ILE A 61 -12.43 10.55 -30.70
N LEU A 62 -11.19 10.77 -30.20
CA LEU A 62 -10.89 11.58 -29.03
C LEU A 62 -11.54 12.97 -29.04
N PRO A 63 -11.47 13.77 -30.13
CA PRO A 63 -12.07 15.11 -30.10
C PRO A 63 -13.58 15.09 -29.87
N GLU A 64 -14.30 14.16 -30.52
CA GLU A 64 -15.75 14.00 -30.36
C GLU A 64 -16.12 13.46 -28.98
N ALA A 65 -15.40 12.43 -28.50
CA ALA A 65 -15.64 11.81 -27.21
C ALA A 65 -15.43 12.82 -26.06
N PHE A 66 -14.36 13.62 -26.10
CA PHE A 66 -14.11 14.66 -25.10
C PHE A 66 -15.15 15.78 -25.15
N ALA A 67 -15.64 16.17 -26.33
CA ALA A 67 -16.71 17.16 -26.47
C ALA A 67 -18.03 16.63 -25.88
N VAL A 68 -18.36 15.35 -26.07
CA VAL A 68 -19.52 14.68 -25.47
C VAL A 68 -19.42 14.70 -23.92
N VAL A 69 -18.27 14.30 -23.36
CA VAL A 69 -18.03 14.32 -21.91
C VAL A 69 -18.13 15.74 -21.35
N ARG A 70 -17.58 16.72 -22.05
CA ARG A 70 -17.60 18.13 -21.65
C ARG A 70 -19.03 18.66 -21.55
N GLU A 71 -19.88 18.38 -22.56
CA GLU A 71 -21.29 18.77 -22.54
C GLU A 71 -22.08 17.99 -21.47
N ALA A 72 -21.90 16.68 -21.40
CA ALA A 72 -22.55 15.84 -20.40
C ALA A 72 -22.21 16.28 -18.96
N SER A 73 -20.96 16.67 -18.69
CA SER A 73 -20.55 17.16 -17.38
C SER A 73 -21.20 18.50 -17.05
N THR A 74 -21.42 19.35 -18.03
CA THR A 74 -22.16 20.62 -17.85
C THR A 74 -23.60 20.35 -17.45
N ARG A 75 -24.27 19.36 -18.06
CA ARG A 75 -25.68 19.02 -17.76
C ARG A 75 -25.85 18.27 -16.45
N VAL A 76 -24.94 17.31 -16.17
CA VAL A 76 -25.09 16.39 -15.04
C VAL A 76 -24.45 16.91 -13.77
N LEU A 77 -23.29 17.57 -13.87
CA LEU A 77 -22.54 18.06 -12.72
C LEU A 77 -22.60 19.60 -12.56
N GLY A 78 -23.15 20.33 -13.53
CA GLY A 78 -23.12 21.78 -13.57
C GLY A 78 -21.70 22.35 -13.79
N MET A 79 -20.76 21.53 -14.26
CA MET A 79 -19.36 21.90 -14.40
C MET A 79 -18.87 21.66 -15.83
N LYS A 80 -18.51 22.76 -16.51
CA LYS A 80 -17.87 22.67 -17.82
C LYS A 80 -16.35 22.58 -17.66
N HIS A 81 -15.70 21.64 -18.35
CA HIS A 81 -14.25 21.51 -18.34
C HIS A 81 -13.59 22.80 -18.89
N PHE A 82 -12.59 23.30 -18.16
CA PHE A 82 -11.77 24.41 -18.61
C PHE A 82 -10.83 23.99 -19.73
N HIS A 83 -10.37 24.95 -20.53
CA HIS A 83 -9.36 24.73 -21.57
C HIS A 83 -8.13 23.98 -21.03
N VAL A 84 -7.62 24.35 -19.88
CA VAL A 84 -6.46 23.71 -19.24
C VAL A 84 -6.74 22.27 -18.80
N GLN A 85 -7.99 21.94 -18.43
CA GLN A 85 -8.40 20.57 -18.10
C GLN A 85 -8.47 19.69 -19.36
N LEU A 86 -8.84 20.23 -20.51
CA LEU A 86 -8.77 19.49 -21.78
C LEU A 86 -7.32 19.17 -22.14
N ILE A 87 -6.37 20.12 -21.95
CA ILE A 87 -4.93 19.87 -22.14
C ILE A 87 -4.46 18.70 -21.27
N ALA A 88 -4.82 18.73 -19.98
CA ALA A 88 -4.47 17.66 -19.06
C ALA A 88 -5.12 16.32 -19.42
N GLY A 89 -6.40 16.32 -19.82
CA GLY A 89 -7.13 15.13 -20.25
C GLY A 89 -6.45 14.44 -21.45
N VAL A 90 -6.01 15.20 -22.44
CA VAL A 90 -5.26 14.67 -23.60
C VAL A 90 -3.90 14.11 -23.15
N ALA A 91 -3.18 14.80 -22.24
CA ALA A 91 -1.91 14.31 -21.73
C ALA A 91 -2.08 12.97 -20.99
N LEU A 92 -3.13 12.82 -20.17
CA LEU A 92 -3.47 11.57 -19.49
C LEU A 92 -3.82 10.45 -20.47
N HIS A 93 -4.60 10.75 -21.52
CA HIS A 93 -4.89 9.75 -22.57
C HIS A 93 -3.63 9.24 -23.26
N GLN A 94 -2.62 10.11 -23.41
CA GLN A 94 -1.32 9.74 -24.00
C GLN A 94 -0.41 8.92 -23.05
N GLY A 95 -0.88 8.50 -21.88
CA GLY A 95 -0.06 7.78 -20.90
C GLY A 95 1.01 8.66 -20.23
N ARG A 96 0.74 9.94 -20.04
CA ARG A 96 1.67 10.93 -19.44
C ARG A 96 1.18 11.38 -18.07
N LEU A 97 2.07 12.04 -17.34
CA LEU A 97 1.73 12.71 -16.10
C LEU A 97 1.26 14.14 -16.36
N ALA A 98 0.05 14.46 -15.91
CA ALA A 98 -0.47 15.82 -15.92
C ALA A 98 -0.18 16.51 -14.57
N GLU A 99 0.78 17.44 -14.55
CA GLU A 99 0.97 18.31 -13.39
C GLU A 99 -0.01 19.47 -13.46
N GLN A 100 -1.13 19.32 -12.74
CA GLN A 100 -2.14 20.36 -12.55
C GLN A 100 -2.05 20.92 -11.13
N ALA A 101 -1.96 22.23 -10.99
CA ALA A 101 -1.93 22.86 -9.68
C ALA A 101 -3.11 22.41 -8.81
N THR A 102 -2.91 22.39 -7.49
CA THR A 102 -3.97 22.00 -6.54
C THR A 102 -5.17 22.94 -6.67
N GLY A 103 -6.39 22.39 -6.71
CA GLY A 103 -7.61 23.17 -6.89
C GLY A 103 -7.99 23.46 -8.37
N GLU A 104 -7.29 22.85 -9.34
CA GLU A 104 -7.62 22.96 -10.78
C GLU A 104 -8.62 21.88 -11.25
N GLY A 105 -9.20 21.08 -10.36
CA GLY A 105 -10.26 20.11 -10.69
C GLY A 105 -9.76 18.82 -11.35
N LYS A 106 -8.71 18.21 -10.82
CA LYS A 106 -8.13 16.94 -11.31
C LYS A 106 -9.17 15.82 -11.48
N SER A 107 -10.05 15.59 -10.49
CA SER A 107 -11.09 14.56 -10.58
C SER A 107 -12.03 14.76 -11.78
N LEU A 108 -12.37 15.99 -12.12
CA LEU A 108 -13.16 16.30 -13.32
C LEU A 108 -12.34 16.06 -14.60
N THR A 109 -11.06 16.44 -14.61
CA THR A 109 -10.15 16.19 -15.73
C THR A 109 -10.06 14.71 -16.07
N ALA A 110 -9.94 13.84 -15.06
CA ALA A 110 -9.83 12.39 -15.25
C ALA A 110 -11.04 11.78 -15.96
N THR A 111 -12.20 12.46 -15.94
CA THR A 111 -13.42 11.92 -16.59
C THR A 111 -13.28 11.83 -18.11
N LEU A 112 -12.49 12.70 -18.71
CA LEU A 112 -12.25 12.75 -20.16
C LEU A 112 -11.54 11.48 -20.66
N PRO A 113 -10.30 11.18 -20.23
CA PRO A 113 -9.60 9.99 -20.67
C PRO A 113 -10.23 8.70 -20.13
N ALA A 114 -10.85 8.72 -18.94
CA ALA A 114 -11.51 7.54 -18.40
C ALA A 114 -12.69 7.09 -19.27
N TYR A 115 -13.55 8.03 -19.69
CA TYR A 115 -14.63 7.72 -20.63
C TYR A 115 -14.10 7.13 -21.94
N LEU A 116 -13.15 7.82 -22.59
CA LEU A 116 -12.62 7.40 -23.89
C LEU A 116 -12.04 5.98 -23.85
N ASN A 117 -11.18 5.70 -22.89
CA ASN A 117 -10.53 4.38 -22.80
C ASN A 117 -11.50 3.27 -22.32
N ALA A 118 -12.57 3.62 -21.58
CA ALA A 118 -13.60 2.68 -21.18
C ALA A 118 -14.45 2.14 -22.36
N LEU A 119 -14.50 2.89 -23.47
CA LEU A 119 -15.22 2.47 -24.68
C LEU A 119 -14.66 1.19 -25.32
N SER A 120 -13.40 0.87 -25.03
CA SER A 120 -12.75 -0.40 -25.47
C SER A 120 -13.36 -1.64 -24.79
N GLY A 121 -14.11 -1.48 -23.70
CA GLY A 121 -14.65 -2.59 -22.89
C GLY A 121 -13.62 -3.33 -22.04
N LYS A 122 -12.33 -2.96 -22.13
CA LYS A 122 -11.25 -3.60 -21.38
C LYS A 122 -11.20 -3.19 -19.90
N GLY A 123 -11.82 -2.08 -19.53
CA GLY A 123 -11.88 -1.54 -18.17
C GLY A 123 -10.80 -0.49 -17.88
N VAL A 124 -11.20 0.51 -17.11
CA VAL A 124 -10.33 1.60 -16.65
C VAL A 124 -10.32 1.63 -15.14
N HIS A 125 -9.13 1.71 -14.55
CA HIS A 125 -8.95 1.86 -13.12
C HIS A 125 -8.57 3.31 -12.78
N ILE A 126 -9.30 3.93 -11.85
CA ILE A 126 -8.95 5.24 -11.28
C ILE A 126 -8.50 5.01 -9.85
N VAL A 127 -7.21 5.23 -9.64
CA VAL A 127 -6.51 4.88 -8.40
C VAL A 127 -6.36 6.10 -7.52
N THR A 128 -6.79 6.00 -6.26
CA THR A 128 -6.71 7.06 -5.26
C THR A 128 -5.91 6.61 -4.03
N VAL A 129 -5.58 7.55 -3.14
CA VAL A 129 -4.76 7.27 -1.95
C VAL A 129 -5.55 6.73 -0.75
N ASN A 130 -6.89 6.73 -0.78
CA ASN A 130 -7.73 6.22 0.33
C ASN A 130 -9.17 5.96 -0.09
N ASP A 131 -9.88 5.16 0.72
CA ASP A 131 -11.25 4.73 0.49
C ASP A 131 -12.25 5.90 0.42
N TYR A 132 -12.07 6.92 1.28
CA TYR A 132 -12.94 8.09 1.27
C TYR A 132 -12.93 8.82 -0.09
N LEU A 133 -11.74 9.00 -0.69
CA LEU A 133 -11.62 9.63 -2.02
C LEU A 133 -12.17 8.72 -3.12
N ALA A 134 -11.95 7.41 -3.01
CA ALA A 134 -12.48 6.44 -3.96
C ALA A 134 -14.02 6.48 -3.99
N ASP A 135 -14.66 6.40 -2.82
CA ASP A 135 -16.13 6.45 -2.69
C ASP A 135 -16.69 7.80 -3.12
N ARG A 136 -16.08 8.91 -2.68
CA ARG A 136 -16.51 10.27 -3.04
C ARG A 136 -16.49 10.46 -4.56
N ASP A 137 -15.37 10.13 -5.20
CA ASP A 137 -15.19 10.40 -6.63
C ASP A 137 -15.97 9.42 -7.49
N ALA A 138 -16.11 8.14 -7.08
CA ALA A 138 -16.99 7.17 -7.71
C ALA A 138 -18.48 7.58 -7.63
N ALA A 139 -18.91 8.11 -6.49
CA ALA A 139 -20.27 8.62 -6.31
C ALA A 139 -20.50 9.90 -7.13
N TRP A 140 -19.56 10.82 -7.14
CA TRP A 140 -19.68 12.13 -7.77
C TRP A 140 -19.48 12.06 -9.28
N MET A 141 -18.33 11.63 -9.78
CA MET A 141 -18.02 11.51 -11.20
C MET A 141 -18.80 10.36 -11.86
N GLY A 142 -19.16 9.34 -11.09
CA GLY A 142 -19.96 8.21 -11.55
C GLY A 142 -21.32 8.59 -12.12
N LYS A 143 -21.89 9.72 -11.68
CA LYS A 143 -23.15 10.26 -12.26
C LYS A 143 -22.98 10.59 -13.73
N LEU A 144 -21.85 11.18 -14.11
CA LEU A 144 -21.51 11.52 -15.49
C LEU A 144 -21.36 10.26 -16.36
N TYR A 145 -20.62 9.28 -15.88
CA TYR A 145 -20.41 8.04 -16.63
C TYR A 145 -21.71 7.24 -16.82
N ARG A 146 -22.53 7.12 -15.76
CA ARG A 146 -23.84 6.44 -15.83
C ARG A 146 -24.81 7.16 -16.78
N PHE A 147 -24.78 8.50 -16.79
CA PHE A 147 -25.56 9.28 -17.75
C PHE A 147 -25.16 8.93 -19.20
N LEU A 148 -23.86 8.73 -19.46
CA LEU A 148 -23.35 8.34 -20.78
C LEU A 148 -23.47 6.83 -21.05
N GLY A 149 -24.10 6.05 -20.17
CA GLY A 149 -24.36 4.62 -20.37
C GLY A 149 -23.22 3.69 -19.95
N LEU A 150 -22.22 4.18 -19.22
CA LEU A 150 -21.14 3.35 -18.67
C LEU A 150 -21.43 2.93 -17.23
N THR A 151 -20.91 1.76 -16.86
CA THR A 151 -20.97 1.22 -15.51
C THR A 151 -19.80 1.68 -14.64
N VAL A 152 -20.06 1.88 -13.34
CA VAL A 152 -19.04 2.36 -12.38
C VAL A 152 -19.04 1.47 -11.16
N GLY A 153 -17.86 0.92 -10.83
CA GLY A 153 -17.57 0.19 -9.60
C GLY A 153 -16.68 1.00 -8.65
N CYS A 154 -16.70 0.62 -7.38
CA CYS A 154 -15.78 1.14 -6.37
C CYS A 154 -15.25 -0.02 -5.52
N ILE A 155 -13.94 -0.04 -5.30
CA ILE A 155 -13.21 -1.03 -4.50
C ILE A 155 -12.66 -0.34 -3.27
N THR A 156 -13.24 -0.67 -2.11
CA THR A 156 -12.79 -0.25 -0.78
C THR A 156 -12.58 -1.48 0.10
N HIS A 157 -12.02 -1.27 1.28
CA HIS A 157 -11.76 -2.36 2.23
C HIS A 157 -13.02 -3.17 2.60
N ASP A 158 -14.19 -2.51 2.62
CA ASP A 158 -15.46 -3.13 3.04
C ASP A 158 -16.14 -3.94 1.93
N VAL A 159 -15.79 -3.71 0.66
CA VAL A 159 -16.38 -4.41 -0.48
C VAL A 159 -15.76 -5.80 -0.62
N LYS A 160 -16.58 -6.87 -0.53
CA LYS A 160 -16.12 -8.28 -0.51
C LYS A 160 -16.94 -9.17 -1.45
N GLY A 161 -16.37 -10.32 -1.79
CA GLY A 161 -17.03 -11.40 -2.53
C GLY A 161 -17.54 -10.98 -3.91
N ILE A 162 -18.78 -11.32 -4.22
CA ILE A 162 -19.37 -11.08 -5.53
C ILE A 162 -19.47 -9.58 -5.88
N ASN A 163 -19.70 -8.72 -4.88
CA ASN A 163 -19.76 -7.28 -5.11
C ASN A 163 -18.42 -6.72 -5.56
N ARG A 164 -17.30 -7.26 -5.01
CA ARG A 164 -15.94 -6.89 -5.43
C ARG A 164 -15.69 -7.30 -6.88
N LYS A 165 -16.06 -8.52 -7.25
CA LYS A 165 -15.97 -8.99 -8.65
C LYS A 165 -16.81 -8.14 -9.60
N ASN A 166 -18.04 -7.82 -9.23
CA ASN A 166 -18.91 -6.96 -10.02
C ASN A 166 -18.35 -5.54 -10.19
N ALA A 167 -17.66 -5.01 -9.17
CA ALA A 167 -17.02 -3.71 -9.26
C ALA A 167 -15.86 -3.71 -10.28
N TYR A 168 -15.08 -4.80 -10.36
CA TYR A 168 -14.04 -4.95 -11.40
C TYR A 168 -14.61 -5.19 -12.80
N LEU A 169 -15.82 -5.77 -12.92
CA LEU A 169 -16.47 -5.95 -14.21
C LEU A 169 -17.08 -4.66 -14.78
N ALA A 170 -17.17 -3.59 -13.98
CA ALA A 170 -17.62 -2.29 -14.46
C ALA A 170 -16.65 -1.69 -15.50
N ASP A 171 -17.14 -0.78 -16.34
CA ASP A 171 -16.34 -0.11 -17.37
C ASP A 171 -15.27 0.76 -16.72
N ILE A 172 -15.60 1.41 -15.59
CA ILE A 172 -14.69 2.25 -14.81
C ILE A 172 -14.73 1.81 -13.35
N THR A 173 -13.57 1.51 -12.77
CA THR A 173 -13.46 1.08 -11.37
C THR A 173 -12.57 2.04 -10.59
N TYR A 174 -13.15 2.65 -9.56
CA TYR A 174 -12.40 3.42 -8.56
C TYR A 174 -11.89 2.52 -7.44
N GLY A 175 -10.75 2.86 -6.86
CA GLY A 175 -10.24 2.13 -5.70
C GLY A 175 -8.92 2.70 -5.20
N THR A 176 -8.39 2.13 -4.12
CA THR A 176 -7.09 2.53 -3.59
C THR A 176 -5.96 1.70 -4.21
N ASN A 177 -4.76 2.28 -4.27
CA ASN A 177 -3.55 1.60 -4.73
C ASN A 177 -3.33 0.27 -4.00
N ASN A 178 -3.59 0.24 -2.69
CA ASN A 178 -3.41 -0.95 -1.86
C ASN A 178 -4.42 -2.05 -2.22
N GLU A 179 -5.70 -1.70 -2.34
CA GLU A 179 -6.75 -2.68 -2.66
C GLU A 179 -6.53 -3.32 -4.03
N PHE A 180 -6.18 -2.52 -5.05
CA PHE A 180 -5.83 -3.06 -6.37
C PHE A 180 -4.64 -4.01 -6.32
N GLY A 181 -3.56 -3.63 -5.63
CA GLY A 181 -2.37 -4.46 -5.52
C GLY A 181 -2.59 -5.72 -4.66
N PHE A 182 -3.35 -5.63 -3.57
CA PHE A 182 -3.70 -6.81 -2.76
C PHE A 182 -4.63 -7.76 -3.50
N ASP A 183 -5.55 -7.25 -4.32
CA ASP A 183 -6.40 -8.11 -5.15
C ASP A 183 -5.60 -8.86 -6.22
N TYR A 184 -4.61 -8.20 -6.83
CA TYR A 184 -3.68 -8.86 -7.72
C TYR A 184 -2.96 -10.03 -7.04
N LEU A 185 -2.46 -9.82 -5.82
CA LEU A 185 -1.81 -10.90 -5.07
C LEU A 185 -2.81 -12.01 -4.71
N ARG A 186 -4.02 -11.66 -4.26
CA ARG A 186 -5.07 -12.64 -3.92
C ARG A 186 -5.51 -13.47 -5.13
N ASP A 187 -5.66 -12.85 -6.29
CA ASP A 187 -6.02 -13.53 -7.53
C ASP A 187 -4.97 -14.55 -7.95
N ASN A 188 -3.67 -14.21 -7.75
CA ASN A 188 -2.58 -15.12 -8.06
C ASN A 188 -2.34 -16.21 -6.98
N MET A 189 -3.07 -16.18 -5.88
CA MET A 189 -3.14 -17.24 -4.87
C MET A 189 -4.46 -18.03 -4.93
N ALA A 190 -5.38 -17.68 -5.84
CA ALA A 190 -6.67 -18.33 -5.96
C ALA A 190 -6.53 -19.77 -6.50
N THR A 191 -7.20 -20.73 -5.89
CA THR A 191 -7.22 -22.15 -6.32
C THR A 191 -8.29 -22.44 -7.35
N ASN A 192 -9.14 -21.46 -7.66
CA ASN A 192 -10.21 -21.58 -8.64
C ASN A 192 -10.42 -20.23 -9.36
N ILE A 193 -10.55 -20.27 -10.68
CA ILE A 193 -10.77 -19.09 -11.53
C ILE A 193 -12.00 -18.26 -11.13
N LYS A 194 -13.01 -18.90 -10.51
CA LYS A 194 -14.21 -18.20 -10.02
C LYS A 194 -13.92 -17.27 -8.85
N GLN A 195 -12.83 -17.49 -8.11
CA GLN A 195 -12.39 -16.67 -6.98
C GLN A 195 -11.66 -15.42 -7.45
N MET A 196 -11.07 -15.43 -8.64
CA MET A 196 -10.39 -14.27 -9.21
C MET A 196 -11.39 -13.15 -9.49
N VAL A 197 -10.99 -11.93 -9.17
CA VAL A 197 -11.84 -10.74 -9.26
C VAL A 197 -11.39 -9.78 -10.34
N GLN A 198 -10.08 -9.66 -10.60
CA GLN A 198 -9.52 -8.72 -11.57
C GLN A 198 -9.65 -9.23 -13.01
N ARG A 199 -9.68 -8.27 -13.94
CA ARG A 199 -9.49 -8.47 -15.39
C ARG A 199 -8.04 -8.13 -15.76
N PRO A 200 -7.59 -8.42 -17.00
CA PRO A 200 -6.29 -7.91 -17.49
C PRO A 200 -6.16 -6.41 -17.28
N LEU A 201 -4.97 -5.96 -16.89
CA LEU A 201 -4.67 -4.58 -16.52
C LEU A 201 -4.49 -3.72 -17.76
N HIS A 202 -5.54 -3.03 -18.19
CA HIS A 202 -5.52 -2.23 -19.43
C HIS A 202 -5.07 -0.79 -19.18
N TYR A 203 -5.86 0.05 -18.53
CA TYR A 203 -5.54 1.45 -18.32
C TYR A 203 -5.74 1.88 -16.87
N ALA A 204 -4.73 2.54 -16.30
CA ALA A 204 -4.83 3.16 -14.98
C ALA A 204 -4.57 4.67 -15.04
N ILE A 205 -5.42 5.42 -14.34
CA ILE A 205 -5.20 6.83 -14.02
C ILE A 205 -4.94 6.94 -12.53
N VAL A 206 -3.71 7.33 -12.15
CA VAL A 206 -3.33 7.44 -10.74
C VAL A 206 -3.49 8.89 -10.28
N ASP A 207 -4.46 9.14 -9.39
CA ASP A 207 -4.61 10.44 -8.74
C ASP A 207 -3.61 10.57 -7.58
N GLU A 208 -3.08 11.78 -7.41
CA GLU A 208 -1.97 12.04 -6.49
C GLU A 208 -0.80 11.05 -6.72
N VAL A 209 -0.42 10.92 -7.99
CA VAL A 209 0.57 9.93 -8.49
C VAL A 209 1.91 10.00 -7.77
N ASP A 210 2.32 11.15 -7.33
CA ASP A 210 3.55 11.38 -6.56
C ASP A 210 3.48 10.79 -5.14
N SER A 211 2.31 10.70 -4.51
CA SER A 211 2.13 9.97 -3.28
C SER A 211 2.27 8.47 -3.49
N ILE A 212 1.53 7.96 -4.47
CA ILE A 212 1.41 6.52 -4.69
C ILE A 212 2.71 5.94 -5.27
N LEU A 213 3.25 6.56 -6.33
CA LEU A 213 4.39 6.01 -7.07
C LEU A 213 5.77 6.46 -6.56
N ILE A 214 5.84 7.45 -5.66
CA ILE A 214 7.09 7.91 -5.07
C ILE A 214 7.10 7.67 -3.55
N ASP A 215 6.14 8.24 -2.79
CA ASP A 215 6.20 8.18 -1.33
C ASP A 215 5.90 6.78 -0.78
N GLU A 216 4.77 6.19 -1.20
CA GLU A 216 4.35 4.87 -0.75
C GLU A 216 5.13 3.72 -1.41
N ALA A 217 5.81 4.01 -2.53
CA ALA A 217 6.57 3.02 -3.30
C ALA A 217 7.93 2.61 -2.67
N ARG A 218 8.13 2.85 -1.39
CA ARG A 218 9.31 2.40 -0.62
C ARG A 218 9.14 1.01 -0.03
N THR A 219 7.92 0.60 0.21
CA THR A 219 7.60 -0.71 0.81
C THR A 219 6.75 -1.52 -0.15
N PRO A 220 7.03 -2.83 -0.32
CA PRO A 220 6.18 -3.70 -1.12
C PRO A 220 4.84 -3.96 -0.42
N LEU A 221 3.87 -4.41 -1.19
CA LEU A 221 2.65 -5.03 -0.69
C LEU A 221 2.96 -6.48 -0.36
N ILE A 222 2.59 -6.94 0.84
CA ILE A 222 2.89 -8.29 1.32
C ILE A 222 1.61 -8.92 1.85
N ILE A 223 1.31 -10.12 1.39
CA ILE A 223 0.34 -11.01 2.03
C ILE A 223 1.13 -12.01 2.87
N SER A 224 0.84 -12.08 4.15
CA SER A 224 1.50 -12.98 5.08
C SER A 224 0.54 -14.01 5.67
N GLY A 225 1.07 -15.21 5.87
CA GLY A 225 0.41 -16.32 6.57
C GLY A 225 0.99 -16.56 7.96
N LYS A 226 0.46 -17.55 8.65
CA LYS A 226 0.97 -17.96 9.96
C LYS A 226 2.35 -18.58 9.84
N GLY A 227 3.36 -17.98 10.47
CA GLY A 227 4.69 -18.55 10.66
C GLY A 227 4.87 -19.24 12.02
N MET A 228 6.12 -19.45 12.42
CA MET A 228 6.45 -20.07 13.70
C MET A 228 6.16 -19.13 14.89
N ASP A 229 5.91 -19.70 16.07
CA ASP A 229 5.67 -18.97 17.32
C ASP A 229 7.00 -18.78 18.05
N SER A 230 7.64 -17.62 17.83
CA SER A 230 8.93 -17.24 18.41
C SER A 230 8.79 -16.15 19.49
N SER A 231 7.60 -15.97 20.06
CA SER A 231 7.28 -14.89 21.00
C SER A 231 8.22 -14.84 22.23
N GLU A 232 8.71 -15.95 22.73
CA GLU A 232 9.65 -16.00 23.87
C GLU A 232 11.01 -15.38 23.55
N LEU A 233 11.53 -15.58 22.33
CA LEU A 233 12.83 -15.04 21.89
C LEU A 233 12.77 -13.53 21.71
N TYR A 234 11.67 -12.97 21.19
CA TYR A 234 11.48 -11.52 21.11
C TYR A 234 11.45 -10.85 22.48
N ILE A 235 10.78 -11.47 23.46
CA ILE A 235 10.76 -10.96 24.85
C ILE A 235 12.17 -11.01 25.46
N ALA A 236 12.91 -12.10 25.25
CA ALA A 236 14.25 -12.25 25.78
C ALA A 236 15.22 -11.22 25.15
N ALA A 237 15.14 -11.00 23.84
CA ALA A 237 15.91 -10.00 23.10
C ALA A 237 15.57 -8.58 23.54
N ASP A 238 14.28 -8.24 23.71
CA ASP A 238 13.85 -6.93 24.21
C ASP A 238 14.39 -6.66 25.62
N HIS A 239 14.29 -7.61 26.53
CA HIS A 239 14.84 -7.49 27.86
C HIS A 239 16.37 -7.30 27.86
N PHE A 240 17.08 -8.03 26.98
CA PHE A 240 18.53 -7.89 26.85
C PHE A 240 18.90 -6.50 26.31
N THR A 241 18.30 -6.07 25.21
CA THR A 241 18.63 -4.79 24.57
C THR A 241 18.38 -3.59 25.48
N LYS A 242 17.37 -3.63 26.35
CA LYS A 242 17.10 -2.59 27.37
C LYS A 242 18.22 -2.48 28.42
N THR A 243 19.09 -3.46 28.56
CA THR A 243 20.24 -3.40 29.49
C THR A 243 21.48 -2.77 28.88
N LEU A 244 21.53 -2.62 27.56
CA LEU A 244 22.67 -2.12 26.81
C LEU A 244 22.80 -0.60 26.93
N LYS A 245 24.05 -0.09 26.84
CA LYS A 245 24.37 1.33 26.91
C LYS A 245 24.86 1.84 25.56
N LYS A 246 24.23 2.93 25.08
CA LYS A 246 24.64 3.63 23.86
C LYS A 246 26.13 4.01 23.90
N ASP A 247 26.79 3.95 22.75
CA ASP A 247 28.19 4.28 22.48
C ASP A 247 29.23 3.34 23.11
N ARG A 248 28.83 2.46 24.07
CA ARG A 248 29.67 1.40 24.61
C ARG A 248 29.31 0.04 23.99
N ASP A 249 28.07 -0.35 24.12
CA ASP A 249 27.59 -1.69 23.75
C ASP A 249 27.00 -1.74 22.33
N PHE A 250 26.53 -0.59 21.83
CA PHE A 250 26.01 -0.43 20.47
C PHE A 250 26.22 0.99 19.94
N LYS A 251 26.27 1.14 18.62
CA LYS A 251 26.38 2.41 17.90
C LYS A 251 25.15 2.64 17.05
N ILE A 252 24.71 3.91 16.97
CA ILE A 252 23.61 4.36 16.12
C ILE A 252 24.17 5.31 15.07
N GLU A 253 23.94 5.00 13.81
CA GLU A 253 24.15 5.92 12.69
C GLU A 253 22.81 6.58 12.33
N GLU A 254 22.58 7.76 12.93
CA GLU A 254 21.28 8.47 12.80
C GLU A 254 20.93 8.81 11.36
N LYS A 255 21.96 9.06 10.50
CA LYS A 255 21.74 9.36 9.07
C LYS A 255 21.11 8.21 8.31
N ASP A 256 21.54 7.00 8.60
CA ASP A 256 21.14 5.80 7.86
C ASP A 256 20.11 4.96 8.60
N LYS A 257 19.66 5.43 9.79
CA LYS A 257 18.77 4.71 10.69
C LYS A 257 19.28 3.27 10.94
N GLN A 258 20.61 3.11 11.04
CA GLN A 258 21.26 1.84 11.32
C GLN A 258 21.76 1.79 12.76
N ILE A 259 21.73 0.58 13.32
CA ILE A 259 22.21 0.30 14.66
C ILE A 259 23.01 -1.01 14.61
N SER A 260 24.13 -1.05 15.30
CA SER A 260 24.98 -2.24 15.35
C SER A 260 25.60 -2.41 16.74
N LEU A 261 25.74 -3.66 17.16
CA LEU A 261 26.47 -4.00 18.38
C LEU A 261 27.97 -3.66 18.20
N THR A 262 28.62 -3.27 19.28
CA THR A 262 30.08 -3.19 19.38
C THR A 262 30.64 -4.56 19.80
N GLU A 263 31.97 -4.71 19.82
CA GLU A 263 32.61 -5.92 20.34
C GLU A 263 32.23 -6.21 21.79
N GLU A 264 32.10 -5.17 22.62
CA GLU A 264 31.64 -5.29 24.00
C GLU A 264 30.18 -5.73 24.08
N GLY A 265 29.32 -5.22 23.17
CA GLY A 265 27.91 -5.62 23.07
C GLY A 265 27.73 -7.07 22.64
N VAL A 266 28.54 -7.53 21.67
CA VAL A 266 28.56 -8.94 21.23
C VAL A 266 28.97 -9.85 22.40
N SER A 267 30.05 -9.53 23.13
CA SER A 267 30.51 -10.32 24.27
C SER A 267 29.48 -10.39 25.42
N LEU A 268 28.76 -9.29 25.66
CA LEU A 268 27.63 -9.29 26.61
C LEU A 268 26.47 -10.19 26.14
N CYS A 269 26.20 -10.19 24.85
CA CYS A 269 25.19 -11.07 24.25
C CYS A 269 25.57 -12.55 24.41
N GLU A 270 26.78 -12.91 24.01
CA GLU A 270 27.31 -14.29 24.12
C GLU A 270 27.24 -14.79 25.57
N THR A 271 27.64 -13.94 26.51
CA THR A 271 27.56 -14.25 27.94
C THR A 271 26.12 -14.43 28.41
N ARG A 272 25.19 -13.56 27.96
CA ARG A 272 23.79 -13.56 28.40
C ARG A 272 23.01 -14.77 27.92
N PHE A 273 23.24 -15.17 26.67
CA PHE A 273 22.53 -16.28 26.02
C PHE A 273 23.33 -17.60 26.09
N ASN A 274 24.50 -17.58 26.70
CA ASN A 274 25.39 -18.75 26.89
C ASN A 274 25.75 -19.43 25.57
N ILE A 275 26.19 -18.61 24.60
CA ILE A 275 26.67 -19.05 23.27
C ILE A 275 28.14 -18.68 23.11
N ASP A 276 28.89 -19.45 22.32
CA ASP A 276 30.31 -19.24 22.12
C ASP A 276 30.61 -18.17 21.05
N ASN A 277 29.76 -18.04 20.04
CA ASN A 277 29.93 -17.07 18.94
C ASN A 277 28.58 -16.66 18.35
N LEU A 278 28.24 -15.37 18.43
CA LEU A 278 27.00 -14.81 17.89
C LEU A 278 26.96 -14.87 16.37
N ALA A 279 28.11 -14.91 15.69
CA ALA A 279 28.20 -14.98 14.23
C ALA A 279 28.18 -16.42 13.69
N ASP A 280 28.05 -17.44 14.54
CA ASP A 280 27.91 -18.83 14.10
C ASP A 280 26.57 -19.01 13.35
N PRO A 281 26.52 -19.79 12.25
CA PRO A 281 25.30 -20.08 11.51
C PRO A 281 24.14 -20.59 12.38
N ASN A 282 24.42 -21.35 13.45
CA ASN A 282 23.41 -21.85 14.39
C ASN A 282 22.81 -20.75 15.29
N ASN A 283 23.45 -19.59 15.39
CA ASN A 283 23.02 -18.45 16.21
C ASN A 283 22.48 -17.26 15.39
N MET A 284 22.37 -17.41 14.06
CA MET A 284 21.93 -16.34 13.17
C MET A 284 20.52 -15.85 13.53
N GLU A 285 19.63 -16.75 13.90
CA GLU A 285 18.27 -16.44 14.32
C GLU A 285 18.26 -15.55 15.60
N LEU A 286 19.04 -15.89 16.61
CA LEU A 286 19.17 -15.06 17.80
C LEU A 286 19.77 -13.68 17.50
N ASN A 287 20.77 -13.63 16.63
CA ASN A 287 21.39 -12.38 16.18
C ASN A 287 20.35 -11.48 15.48
N HIS A 288 19.51 -12.07 14.67
CA HIS A 288 18.40 -11.37 14.02
C HIS A 288 17.44 -10.75 15.05
N TYR A 289 16.93 -11.52 16.02
CA TYR A 289 16.04 -10.99 17.04
C TYR A 289 16.66 -9.87 17.88
N ILE A 290 17.96 -9.96 18.19
CA ILE A 290 18.65 -8.90 18.91
C ILE A 290 18.76 -7.61 18.08
N ASN A 291 19.08 -7.72 16.81
CA ASN A 291 19.16 -6.57 15.91
C ASN A 291 17.79 -5.89 15.76
N GLU A 292 16.73 -6.67 15.59
CA GLU A 292 15.38 -6.11 15.49
C GLU A 292 14.89 -5.51 16.82
N ALA A 293 15.24 -6.11 17.96
CA ALA A 293 14.95 -5.52 19.26
C ALA A 293 15.73 -4.20 19.52
N LEU A 294 16.99 -4.09 19.04
CA LEU A 294 17.75 -2.84 19.06
C LEU A 294 17.07 -1.77 18.20
N ARG A 295 16.66 -2.11 16.97
CA ARG A 295 15.93 -1.20 16.07
C ARG A 295 14.62 -0.74 16.71
N ALA A 296 13.84 -1.66 17.25
CA ALA A 296 12.58 -1.36 17.92
C ALA A 296 12.76 -0.39 19.10
N ASN A 297 13.78 -0.61 19.94
CA ASN A 297 13.96 0.18 21.17
C ASN A 297 14.60 1.55 20.92
N TYR A 298 15.53 1.67 19.98
CA TYR A 298 16.37 2.87 19.87
C TYR A 298 16.17 3.68 18.58
N ILE A 299 15.60 3.06 17.52
CA ILE A 299 15.31 3.75 16.26
C ILE A 299 13.82 4.07 16.15
N MET A 300 12.95 3.07 16.38
CA MET A 300 11.50 3.21 16.20
C MET A 300 10.88 4.01 17.35
N LYS A 301 10.17 5.08 17.01
CA LYS A 301 9.56 6.01 17.98
C LYS A 301 8.04 5.88 17.97
N LYS A 302 7.47 5.70 19.15
CA LYS A 302 6.02 5.75 19.36
C LYS A 302 5.47 7.14 18.99
N ASP A 303 4.26 7.20 18.46
CA ASP A 303 3.55 8.39 17.98
C ASP A 303 4.20 9.09 16.77
N LEU A 304 5.32 8.54 16.24
CA LEU A 304 5.96 8.98 15.00
C LEU A 304 5.93 7.87 13.94
N ASP A 305 6.52 6.71 14.26
CA ASP A 305 6.62 5.57 13.34
C ASP A 305 5.46 4.57 13.54
N TYR A 306 4.90 4.52 14.75
CA TYR A 306 3.76 3.66 15.09
C TYR A 306 2.96 4.22 16.27
N ILE A 307 1.71 3.78 16.41
CA ILE A 307 0.88 3.99 17.60
C ILE A 307 0.44 2.66 18.21
N VAL A 308 0.04 2.70 19.49
CA VAL A 308 -0.62 1.55 20.14
C VAL A 308 -2.09 1.93 20.36
N LYS A 309 -3.00 1.18 19.72
CA LYS A 309 -4.45 1.37 19.85
C LYS A 309 -5.11 0.00 20.03
N ASP A 310 -6.02 -0.12 21.00
CA ASP A 310 -6.79 -1.35 21.30
C ASP A 310 -5.92 -2.60 21.56
N GLY A 311 -4.68 -2.39 22.08
CA GLY A 311 -3.72 -3.45 22.35
C GLY A 311 -2.97 -3.96 21.12
N GLU A 312 -3.03 -3.24 20.00
CA GLU A 312 -2.32 -3.54 18.77
C GLU A 312 -1.36 -2.41 18.38
N VAL A 313 -0.23 -2.75 17.78
CA VAL A 313 0.70 -1.82 17.15
C VAL A 313 0.19 -1.51 15.74
N ILE A 314 0.02 -0.25 15.41
CA ILE A 314 -0.43 0.22 14.09
C ILE A 314 0.63 1.16 13.54
N ILE A 315 1.08 0.89 12.33
CA ILE A 315 2.08 1.70 11.64
C ILE A 315 1.50 3.10 11.34
N VAL A 316 2.31 4.12 11.54
CA VAL A 316 2.06 5.48 11.04
C VAL A 316 2.91 5.67 9.80
N ASP A 317 2.28 5.98 8.69
CA ASP A 317 3.02 6.28 7.47
C ASP A 317 3.83 7.57 7.63
N GLU A 318 5.12 7.49 7.43
CA GLU A 318 6.09 8.60 7.63
C GLU A 318 5.74 9.82 6.76
N PHE A 319 5.12 9.61 5.59
CA PHE A 319 4.83 10.67 4.63
C PHE A 319 3.45 11.27 4.79
N THR A 320 2.44 10.43 4.95
CA THR A 320 1.05 10.87 5.03
C THR A 320 0.60 11.10 6.48
N GLY A 321 1.34 10.57 7.46
CA GLY A 321 0.95 10.58 8.88
C GLY A 321 -0.32 9.77 9.15
N ARG A 322 -0.74 8.90 8.22
CA ARG A 322 -1.95 8.08 8.33
C ARG A 322 -1.67 6.75 9.00
N LEU A 323 -2.70 6.23 9.65
CA LEU A 323 -2.65 4.89 10.23
C LEU A 323 -2.82 3.84 9.12
N MET A 324 -1.87 2.92 9.07
CA MET A 324 -1.85 1.84 8.09
C MET A 324 -2.39 0.56 8.74
N TYR A 325 -3.71 0.43 8.79
CA TYR A 325 -4.35 -0.75 9.34
C TYR A 325 -4.04 -1.99 8.50
N GLY A 326 -3.80 -3.12 9.19
CA GLY A 326 -3.51 -4.40 8.53
C GLY A 326 -2.09 -4.53 7.96
N ARG A 327 -1.29 -3.46 7.93
CA ARG A 327 0.14 -3.52 7.58
C ARG A 327 1.00 -3.81 8.80
N ARG A 328 2.13 -4.48 8.57
CA ARG A 328 3.13 -4.79 9.57
C ARG A 328 4.52 -4.41 9.08
N PHE A 329 5.42 -4.11 9.99
CA PHE A 329 6.84 -4.04 9.66
C PHE A 329 7.33 -5.45 9.34
N SER A 330 8.19 -5.57 8.35
CA SER A 330 8.81 -6.84 7.91
C SER A 330 9.89 -7.32 8.88
N ASN A 331 10.37 -8.53 8.65
CA ASN A 331 11.57 -9.11 9.27
C ASN A 331 11.52 -9.09 10.81
N GLY A 332 10.39 -9.43 11.43
CA GLY A 332 10.30 -9.49 12.88
C GLY A 332 10.29 -8.14 13.62
N LEU A 333 10.53 -7.01 12.93
CA LEU A 333 10.52 -5.68 13.58
C LEU A 333 9.18 -5.36 14.25
N HIS A 334 8.06 -5.78 13.64
CA HIS A 334 6.74 -5.55 14.23
C HIS A 334 6.59 -6.26 15.57
N GLN A 335 7.02 -7.53 15.64
CA GLN A 335 7.01 -8.34 16.85
C GLN A 335 7.97 -7.79 17.91
N ALA A 336 9.13 -7.28 17.49
CA ALA A 336 10.06 -6.59 18.39
C ALA A 336 9.44 -5.32 18.98
N ILE A 337 8.63 -4.57 18.21
CA ILE A 337 7.87 -3.41 18.72
C ILE A 337 6.72 -3.86 19.63
N GLU A 338 6.02 -4.95 19.30
CA GLU A 338 5.00 -5.55 20.18
C GLU A 338 5.62 -5.97 21.52
N ALA A 339 6.82 -6.57 21.52
CA ALA A 339 7.58 -6.91 22.74
C ALA A 339 7.96 -5.66 23.54
N LYS A 340 8.49 -4.62 22.86
CA LYS A 340 8.86 -3.33 23.47
C LYS A 340 7.69 -2.68 24.20
N GLU A 341 6.51 -2.67 23.60
CA GLU A 341 5.29 -2.02 24.12
C GLU A 341 4.52 -2.95 25.09
N GLY A 342 4.94 -4.22 25.25
CA GLY A 342 4.31 -5.19 26.16
C GLY A 342 2.89 -5.57 25.72
N VAL A 343 2.58 -5.47 24.43
CA VAL A 343 1.32 -5.96 23.86
C VAL A 343 1.47 -7.44 23.48
N LYS A 344 0.35 -8.09 23.11
CA LYS A 344 0.40 -9.50 22.69
C LYS A 344 1.23 -9.64 21.42
N ILE A 345 2.36 -10.34 21.50
CA ILE A 345 3.18 -10.67 20.34
C ILE A 345 2.41 -11.70 19.51
N ARG A 346 2.27 -11.41 18.22
CA ARG A 346 1.66 -12.34 17.27
C ARG A 346 2.77 -13.19 16.65
N ALA A 347 2.43 -14.45 16.29
CA ALA A 347 3.35 -15.33 15.59
C ALA A 347 4.00 -14.62 14.38
N GLU A 348 5.25 -14.97 14.08
CA GLU A 348 5.89 -14.52 12.86
C GLU A 348 5.01 -14.83 11.67
N SER A 349 5.07 -13.97 10.68
CA SER A 349 4.31 -14.17 9.46
C SER A 349 5.27 -14.55 8.35
N LYS A 350 5.03 -15.72 7.74
CA LYS A 350 5.71 -16.10 6.50
C LYS A 350 5.11 -15.30 5.35
N THR A 351 5.96 -14.76 4.47
CA THR A 351 5.52 -14.07 3.26
C THR A 351 4.93 -15.08 2.29
N LEU A 352 3.64 -14.93 1.96
CA LEU A 352 2.94 -15.79 1.00
C LEU A 352 3.00 -15.21 -0.41
N ALA A 353 2.87 -13.90 -0.53
CA ALA A 353 2.97 -13.20 -1.80
C ALA A 353 3.42 -11.76 -1.58
N THR A 354 4.19 -11.22 -2.49
CA THR A 354 4.71 -9.85 -2.43
C THR A 354 4.78 -9.23 -3.81
N ILE A 355 4.59 -7.90 -3.89
CA ILE A 355 4.85 -7.11 -5.10
C ILE A 355 5.12 -5.65 -4.70
N THR A 356 6.05 -4.98 -5.37
CA THR A 356 6.21 -3.54 -5.23
C THR A 356 5.12 -2.79 -6.01
N LEU A 357 4.72 -1.60 -5.52
CA LEU A 357 3.79 -0.73 -6.27
C LEU A 357 4.35 -0.37 -7.65
N GLN A 358 5.69 -0.19 -7.76
CA GLN A 358 6.34 0.07 -9.02
C GLN A 358 6.06 -1.03 -10.04
N ASN A 359 6.31 -2.28 -9.68
CA ASN A 359 6.10 -3.41 -10.59
C ASN A 359 4.63 -3.65 -10.88
N TYR A 360 3.75 -3.49 -9.89
CA TYR A 360 2.31 -3.60 -10.10
C TYR A 360 1.80 -2.60 -11.14
N PHE A 361 2.11 -1.31 -11.00
CA PHE A 361 1.64 -0.29 -11.95
C PHE A 361 2.31 -0.37 -13.33
N ARG A 362 3.51 -0.91 -13.43
CA ARG A 362 4.19 -1.18 -14.72
C ARG A 362 3.53 -2.31 -15.54
N MET A 363 2.64 -3.10 -14.94
CA MET A 363 1.90 -4.16 -15.63
C MET A 363 0.72 -3.64 -16.46
N TYR A 364 0.26 -2.41 -16.23
CA TYR A 364 -0.81 -1.84 -17.05
C TYR A 364 -0.31 -1.58 -18.48
N GLU A 365 -1.15 -1.94 -19.48
CA GLU A 365 -0.86 -1.63 -20.89
C GLU A 365 -0.66 -0.12 -21.09
N LYS A 366 -1.43 0.70 -20.37
CA LYS A 366 -1.37 2.16 -20.37
C LYS A 366 -1.45 2.70 -18.96
N LEU A 367 -0.47 3.50 -18.56
CA LEU A 367 -0.42 4.13 -17.24
C LEU A 367 -0.37 5.66 -17.42
N ALA A 368 -1.22 6.37 -16.67
CA ALA A 368 -1.22 7.82 -16.59
C ALA A 368 -1.38 8.27 -15.14
N GLY A 369 -1.04 9.51 -14.85
CA GLY A 369 -1.18 10.03 -13.50
C GLY A 369 -1.34 11.54 -13.45
N MET A 370 -1.89 12.03 -12.36
CA MET A 370 -2.09 13.45 -12.11
C MET A 370 -1.70 13.83 -10.69
N THR A 371 -1.10 14.99 -10.54
CA THR A 371 -0.76 15.60 -9.24
C THR A 371 -0.48 17.09 -9.43
N GLY A 372 -0.37 17.83 -8.32
CA GLY A 372 0.06 19.24 -8.34
C GLY A 372 1.57 19.46 -8.31
N THR A 373 2.39 18.41 -8.23
CA THR A 373 3.82 18.52 -7.85
C THR A 373 4.73 17.44 -8.45
N ALA A 374 4.51 17.01 -9.71
CA ALA A 374 5.31 15.95 -10.35
C ALA A 374 6.67 16.42 -10.88
N LYS A 375 6.80 17.68 -11.26
CA LYS A 375 7.98 18.19 -12.01
C LYS A 375 9.29 18.04 -11.26
N THR A 376 9.28 18.07 -9.96
CA THR A 376 10.49 17.89 -9.15
C THR A 376 11.07 16.49 -9.24
N GLU A 377 10.24 15.48 -9.53
CA GLU A 377 10.57 14.05 -9.59
C GLU A 377 10.49 13.50 -11.04
N GLU A 378 10.51 14.36 -12.05
CA GLU A 378 10.37 13.98 -13.47
C GLU A 378 11.39 12.91 -13.90
N ASP A 379 12.63 13.02 -13.44
CA ASP A 379 13.69 12.06 -13.79
C ASP A 379 13.36 10.65 -13.25
N GLU A 380 12.74 10.57 -12.07
CA GLU A 380 12.30 9.31 -11.47
C GLU A 380 11.11 8.73 -12.25
N PHE A 381 10.08 9.51 -12.52
CA PHE A 381 8.93 9.06 -13.29
C PHE A 381 9.33 8.55 -14.69
N ARG A 382 10.29 9.21 -15.32
CA ARG A 382 10.81 8.78 -16.63
C ARG A 382 11.62 7.50 -16.53
N SER A 383 12.49 7.37 -15.53
CA SER A 383 13.41 6.23 -15.43
C SER A 383 12.73 4.94 -14.96
N ILE A 384 11.71 5.03 -14.09
CA ILE A 384 11.03 3.88 -13.51
C ILE A 384 9.77 3.51 -14.31
N TYR A 385 8.93 4.50 -14.62
CA TYR A 385 7.59 4.29 -15.22
C TYR A 385 7.50 4.66 -16.69
N ASN A 386 8.59 5.16 -17.29
CA ASN A 386 8.64 5.66 -18.68
C ASN A 386 7.58 6.74 -18.96
N MET A 387 7.29 7.60 -17.99
CA MET A 387 6.28 8.66 -18.10
C MET A 387 6.92 10.05 -18.11
N ASP A 388 6.55 10.87 -19.09
CA ASP A 388 6.91 12.29 -19.14
C ASP A 388 5.92 13.15 -18.33
N VAL A 389 6.43 14.24 -17.73
CA VAL A 389 5.60 15.19 -16.98
C VAL A 389 5.24 16.39 -17.85
N ILE A 390 3.94 16.59 -18.05
CA ILE A 390 3.37 17.76 -18.71
C ILE A 390 2.86 18.73 -17.65
N THR A 391 3.57 19.86 -17.48
CA THR A 391 3.12 20.94 -16.59
C THR A 391 2.04 21.75 -17.29
N VAL A 392 0.81 21.65 -16.79
CA VAL A 392 -0.37 22.31 -17.34
C VAL A 392 -0.50 23.72 -16.76
N PRO A 393 -0.76 24.75 -17.57
CA PRO A 393 -0.96 26.10 -17.05
C PRO A 393 -2.21 26.16 -16.15
N THR A 394 -2.25 27.10 -15.20
CA THR A 394 -3.42 27.34 -14.36
C THR A 394 -4.52 28.09 -15.10
N ASN A 395 -5.78 27.79 -14.82
CA ASN A 395 -6.94 28.46 -15.43
C ASN A 395 -6.95 29.97 -15.13
N LYS A 396 -6.61 30.33 -13.87
CA LYS A 396 -6.40 31.73 -13.50
C LYS A 396 -4.99 31.92 -12.94
N PRO A 397 -4.36 33.10 -13.12
CA PRO A 397 -3.05 33.39 -12.57
C PRO A 397 -3.00 33.18 -11.05
N VAL A 398 -1.94 32.56 -10.55
CA VAL A 398 -1.67 32.42 -9.12
C VAL A 398 -1.20 33.77 -8.57
N ILE A 399 -1.99 34.35 -7.67
CA ILE A 399 -1.68 35.65 -7.01
C ILE A 399 -1.21 35.48 -5.56
N ARG A 400 -1.04 34.23 -5.11
CA ARG A 400 -0.51 33.90 -3.80
C ARG A 400 0.90 34.48 -3.61
N THR A 401 1.16 35.00 -2.41
CA THR A 401 2.48 35.55 -2.01
C THR A 401 3.21 34.55 -1.13
N ASP A 402 4.33 34.01 -1.59
CA ASP A 402 5.20 33.15 -0.80
C ASP A 402 6.28 34.02 -0.12
N LEU A 403 6.16 34.17 1.20
CA LEU A 403 7.08 34.96 2.02
C LEU A 403 8.40 34.20 2.23
N PRO A 404 9.53 34.90 2.45
CA PRO A 404 10.80 34.30 2.81
C PRO A 404 10.68 33.45 4.08
N ASP A 405 11.49 32.39 4.15
CA ASP A 405 11.59 31.56 5.34
C ASP A 405 12.13 32.36 6.53
N ALA A 406 11.51 32.19 7.71
CA ALA A 406 11.99 32.75 8.97
C ALA A 406 12.83 31.68 9.68
N VAL A 407 14.13 31.85 9.75
CA VAL A 407 15.05 30.84 10.31
C VAL A 407 15.54 31.29 11.70
N TYR A 408 15.45 30.41 12.68
CA TYR A 408 15.86 30.63 14.09
C TYR A 408 17.01 29.70 14.47
N ALA A 409 17.82 30.10 15.44
CA ALA A 409 18.91 29.27 15.96
C ALA A 409 18.33 28.03 16.68
N HIS A 410 17.33 28.23 17.55
CA HIS A 410 16.79 27.23 18.46
C HIS A 410 15.31 26.93 18.20
N LYS A 411 14.87 25.68 18.46
CA LYS A 411 13.48 25.26 18.35
C LYS A 411 12.53 26.07 19.22
N ASP A 412 12.93 26.40 20.45
CA ASP A 412 12.08 27.17 21.38
C ASP A 412 11.79 28.59 20.87
N ALA A 413 12.78 29.27 20.30
CA ALA A 413 12.61 30.59 19.69
C ALA A 413 11.68 30.51 18.47
N LYS A 414 11.84 29.47 17.67
CA LYS A 414 10.94 29.16 16.52
C LYS A 414 9.50 29.03 16.99
N TYR A 415 9.21 28.17 17.98
CA TYR A 415 7.83 27.92 18.41
C TYR A 415 7.19 29.16 19.06
N LYS A 416 7.93 29.95 19.82
CA LYS A 416 7.48 31.26 20.33
C LYS A 416 7.08 32.19 19.17
N ALA A 417 7.93 32.28 18.15
CA ALA A 417 7.66 33.12 16.98
C ALA A 417 6.45 32.63 16.18
N VAL A 418 6.29 31.32 16.03
CA VAL A 418 5.11 30.69 15.40
C VAL A 418 3.82 31.08 16.13
N VAL A 419 3.78 30.91 17.46
CA VAL A 419 2.59 31.27 18.27
C VAL A 419 2.29 32.76 18.19
N ASN A 420 3.32 33.63 18.27
CA ASN A 420 3.14 35.08 18.11
C ASN A 420 2.58 35.44 16.74
N LYS A 421 3.09 34.80 15.67
CA LYS A 421 2.58 35.04 14.30
C LYS A 421 1.15 34.59 14.13
N ILE A 422 0.79 33.43 14.68
CA ILE A 422 -0.60 32.93 14.66
C ILE A 422 -1.52 33.91 15.41
N SER A 423 -1.10 34.38 16.58
CA SER A 423 -1.86 35.36 17.37
C SER A 423 -2.08 36.68 16.62
N GLU A 424 -1.04 37.19 15.95
CA GLU A 424 -1.12 38.38 15.08
C GLU A 424 -2.16 38.19 13.96
N ILE A 425 -2.08 37.05 13.23
CA ILE A 425 -2.97 36.79 12.10
C ILE A 425 -4.39 36.53 12.58
N HIS A 426 -4.59 35.74 13.64
CA HIS A 426 -5.89 35.44 14.20
C HIS A 426 -6.61 36.72 14.66
N ALA A 427 -5.87 37.67 15.24
CA ALA A 427 -6.43 38.99 15.65
C ALA A 427 -6.99 39.80 14.47
N THR A 428 -6.50 39.60 13.24
CA THR A 428 -7.06 40.22 12.03
C THR A 428 -8.30 39.50 11.51
N GLY A 429 -8.56 38.28 11.96
CA GLY A 429 -9.60 37.40 11.47
C GLY A 429 -9.19 36.59 10.21
N GLN A 430 -7.95 36.69 9.74
CA GLN A 430 -7.47 35.87 8.61
C GLN A 430 -7.35 34.41 9.03
N PRO A 431 -7.88 33.43 8.25
CA PRO A 431 -7.73 32.00 8.55
C PRO A 431 -6.29 31.53 8.38
N VAL A 432 -5.85 30.62 9.27
CA VAL A 432 -4.49 30.09 9.30
C VAL A 432 -4.52 28.55 9.29
N LEU A 433 -3.76 27.95 8.37
CA LEU A 433 -3.47 26.54 8.37
C LEU A 433 -1.99 26.32 8.72
N ILE A 434 -1.73 25.57 9.78
CA ILE A 434 -0.39 25.30 10.30
C ILE A 434 -0.02 23.87 9.89
N GLY A 435 1.04 23.74 9.07
CA GLY A 435 1.61 22.46 8.68
C GLY A 435 2.69 22.00 9.65
N THR A 436 2.56 20.78 10.19
CA THR A 436 3.57 20.14 11.06
C THR A 436 3.98 18.81 10.46
N ILE A 437 5.23 18.36 10.75
CA ILE A 437 5.74 17.08 10.24
C ILE A 437 5.34 15.89 11.14
N SER A 438 5.16 16.12 12.45
CA SER A 438 4.85 15.04 13.39
C SER A 438 3.65 15.35 14.28
N ILE A 439 3.07 14.27 14.85
CA ILE A 439 1.99 14.38 15.82
C ILE A 439 2.48 15.11 17.09
N GLU A 440 3.71 14.85 17.52
CA GLU A 440 4.31 15.52 18.70
C GLU A 440 4.35 17.04 18.54
N VAL A 441 4.83 17.52 17.38
CA VAL A 441 4.86 18.97 17.10
C VAL A 441 3.45 19.55 17.03
N SER A 442 2.50 18.79 16.47
CA SER A 442 1.09 19.16 16.42
C SER A 442 0.48 19.32 17.83
N GLU A 443 0.73 18.37 18.73
CA GLU A 443 0.25 18.38 20.11
C GLU A 443 0.95 19.48 20.95
N LEU A 444 2.27 19.68 20.75
CA LEU A 444 3.02 20.74 21.36
C LEU A 444 2.43 22.11 21.01
N LEU A 445 2.23 22.38 19.72
CA LEU A 445 1.63 23.63 19.25
C LEU A 445 0.21 23.81 19.75
N SER A 446 -0.61 22.75 19.75
CA SER A 446 -1.95 22.77 20.32
C SER A 446 -1.94 23.19 21.79
N SER A 447 -1.01 22.64 22.60
CA SER A 447 -0.86 23.02 24.01
C SER A 447 -0.44 24.49 24.18
N LEU A 448 0.46 24.98 23.32
CA LEU A 448 0.92 26.37 23.34
C LEU A 448 -0.19 27.34 22.93
N LEU A 449 -1.00 27.02 21.90
CA LEU A 449 -2.12 27.83 21.48
C LEU A 449 -3.23 27.87 22.53
N THR A 450 -3.51 26.73 23.18
CA THR A 450 -4.47 26.66 24.31
C THR A 450 -4.04 27.57 25.48
N LYS A 451 -2.73 27.54 25.82
CA LYS A 451 -2.18 28.44 26.88
C LYS A 451 -2.32 29.92 26.52
N ASN A 452 -2.30 30.26 25.24
CA ASN A 452 -2.46 31.62 24.75
C ASN A 452 -3.94 31.99 24.47
N GLY A 453 -4.90 31.09 24.75
CA GLY A 453 -6.34 31.32 24.57
C GLY A 453 -6.79 31.40 23.13
N ILE A 454 -6.04 30.81 22.18
CA ILE A 454 -6.39 30.79 20.74
C ILE A 454 -7.20 29.53 20.44
N PRO A 455 -8.49 29.64 20.07
CA PRO A 455 -9.29 28.50 19.65
C PRO A 455 -8.75 27.91 18.34
N HIS A 456 -8.59 26.60 18.29
CA HIS A 456 -8.05 25.93 17.12
C HIS A 456 -8.55 24.48 16.98
N ASN A 457 -8.50 23.96 15.77
CA ASN A 457 -8.77 22.56 15.44
C ASN A 457 -7.44 21.84 15.17
N VAL A 458 -7.36 20.55 15.56
CA VAL A 458 -6.19 19.71 15.29
C VAL A 458 -6.61 18.57 14.37
N LEU A 459 -5.91 18.44 13.25
CA LEU A 459 -6.07 17.40 12.26
C LEU A 459 -4.81 16.55 12.20
N ASN A 460 -4.85 15.38 12.82
CA ASN A 460 -3.76 14.41 12.82
C ASN A 460 -4.33 12.98 12.70
N ALA A 461 -3.46 11.97 12.61
CA ALA A 461 -3.85 10.58 12.44
C ALA A 461 -4.80 10.02 13.53
N LYS A 462 -4.85 10.67 14.71
CA LYS A 462 -5.76 10.26 15.81
C LYS A 462 -7.21 10.70 15.58
N HIS A 463 -7.45 11.69 14.69
CA HIS A 463 -8.75 12.35 14.46
C HIS A 463 -9.23 12.28 13.01
N HIS A 464 -8.80 11.30 12.25
CA HIS A 464 -9.10 11.22 10.81
C HIS A 464 -10.61 11.10 10.48
N GLU A 465 -11.43 10.56 11.38
CA GLU A 465 -12.88 10.44 11.19
C GLU A 465 -13.57 11.82 11.09
N GLN A 466 -12.96 12.85 11.67
CA GLN A 466 -13.47 14.24 11.62
C GLN A 466 -12.76 15.09 10.54
N GLU A 467 -11.89 14.49 9.76
CA GLU A 467 -11.06 15.19 8.77
C GLU A 467 -11.86 16.08 7.83
N ALA A 468 -12.88 15.52 7.20
CA ALA A 468 -13.72 16.25 6.24
C ALA A 468 -14.38 17.50 6.86
N LYS A 469 -14.83 17.38 8.11
CA LYS A 469 -15.47 18.48 8.84
C LYS A 469 -14.47 19.60 9.16
N ILE A 470 -13.29 19.24 9.69
CA ILE A 470 -12.25 20.21 10.06
C ILE A 470 -11.75 20.95 8.81
N VAL A 471 -11.54 20.23 7.69
CA VAL A 471 -11.11 20.85 6.43
C VAL A 471 -12.17 21.77 5.86
N ALA A 472 -13.48 21.40 5.94
CA ALA A 472 -14.57 22.23 5.48
C ALA A 472 -14.64 23.58 6.23
N GLU A 473 -14.26 23.60 7.50
CA GLU A 473 -14.27 24.80 8.35
C GLU A 473 -12.97 25.60 8.33
N ALA A 474 -11.86 25.03 7.81
CA ALA A 474 -10.52 25.63 7.85
C ALA A 474 -10.40 26.97 7.10
N GLY A 475 -11.28 27.24 6.13
CA GLY A 475 -11.34 28.49 5.36
C GLY A 475 -12.21 29.59 5.97
N ARG A 476 -12.81 29.38 7.13
CA ARG A 476 -13.70 30.34 7.78
C ARG A 476 -12.93 31.51 8.42
N LEU A 477 -13.63 32.63 8.61
CA LEU A 477 -13.05 33.81 9.24
C LEU A 477 -12.51 33.48 10.65
N GLY A 478 -11.21 33.76 10.88
CA GLY A 478 -10.54 33.54 12.15
C GLY A 478 -10.27 32.06 12.47
N ALA A 479 -10.51 31.12 11.56
CA ALA A 479 -10.20 29.71 11.78
C ALA A 479 -8.69 29.47 11.93
N VAL A 480 -8.31 28.68 12.94
CA VAL A 480 -6.94 28.24 13.16
C VAL A 480 -6.95 26.71 13.13
N THR A 481 -6.24 26.12 12.19
CA THR A 481 -6.19 24.66 12.00
C THR A 481 -4.76 24.19 12.00
N ILE A 482 -4.40 23.24 12.87
CA ILE A 482 -3.12 22.52 12.85
C ILE A 482 -3.35 21.22 12.08
N ALA A 483 -2.55 20.99 11.05
CA ALA A 483 -2.60 19.76 10.26
C ALA A 483 -1.22 19.11 10.22
N THR A 484 -1.16 17.82 10.57
CA THR A 484 0.02 17.01 10.29
C THR A 484 0.12 16.76 8.80
N ASN A 485 1.31 16.38 8.37
CA ASN A 485 1.65 16.16 6.99
C ASN A 485 0.53 15.45 6.23
N MET A 486 0.11 16.03 5.09
CA MET A 486 -0.90 15.47 4.16
C MET A 486 -2.34 15.29 4.67
N ALA A 487 -2.65 15.54 5.95
CA ALA A 487 -4.03 15.53 6.41
C ALA A 487 -4.90 16.51 5.59
N GLY A 488 -6.06 16.06 5.12
CA GLY A 488 -6.92 16.81 4.19
C GLY A 488 -6.41 16.81 2.73
N ARG A 489 -5.48 15.95 2.33
CA ARG A 489 -5.07 15.80 0.92
C ARG A 489 -6.25 15.33 0.06
N GLY A 490 -6.37 15.85 -1.16
CA GLY A 490 -7.50 15.54 -2.05
C GLY A 490 -8.81 16.27 -1.69
N THR A 491 -8.81 17.11 -0.63
CA THR A 491 -9.96 17.95 -0.27
C THR A 491 -9.62 19.42 -0.41
N ASP A 492 -10.56 20.20 -0.93
CA ASP A 492 -10.39 21.64 -1.14
C ASP A 492 -10.79 22.42 0.11
N ILE A 493 -9.98 23.43 0.48
CA ILE A 493 -10.31 24.43 1.50
C ILE A 493 -10.96 25.62 0.81
N ILE A 494 -12.24 25.79 1.03
CA ILE A 494 -13.05 26.87 0.44
C ILE A 494 -13.02 28.06 1.40
N LEU A 495 -12.66 29.25 0.89
CA LEU A 495 -12.68 30.48 1.70
C LEU A 495 -14.12 30.83 2.10
N GLY A 496 -14.32 31.10 3.40
CA GLY A 496 -15.64 31.32 3.98
C GLY A 496 -16.36 30.04 4.44
N GLY A 497 -15.74 28.86 4.31
CA GLY A 497 -16.33 27.56 4.65
C GLY A 497 -16.94 26.84 3.43
N ASN A 498 -17.38 25.59 3.61
CA ASN A 498 -17.97 24.76 2.55
C ASN A 498 -19.50 24.68 2.69
N PRO A 499 -20.28 25.44 1.87
CA PRO A 499 -21.74 25.46 1.97
C PRO A 499 -22.39 24.09 1.69
N GLU A 500 -21.80 23.28 0.80
CA GLU A 500 -22.36 21.98 0.44
C GLU A 500 -22.23 20.99 1.59
N PHE A 501 -21.09 21.02 2.29
CA PHE A 501 -20.86 20.19 3.46
C PHE A 501 -21.82 20.59 4.60
N GLU A 502 -21.99 21.89 4.81
CA GLU A 502 -22.89 22.44 5.84
C GLU A 502 -24.34 22.06 5.56
N ALA A 503 -24.80 22.18 4.31
CA ALA A 503 -26.15 21.79 3.90
C ALA A 503 -26.42 20.29 4.13
N ARG A 504 -25.47 19.43 3.79
CA ARG A 504 -25.56 17.98 4.07
C ARG A 504 -25.66 17.68 5.57
N THR A 505 -24.82 18.33 6.36
CA THR A 505 -24.82 18.16 7.83
C THR A 505 -26.13 18.62 8.46
N LEU A 506 -26.77 19.64 7.89
CA LEU A 506 -28.10 20.08 8.34
C LEU A 506 -29.18 19.07 7.96
N MET A 507 -29.14 18.50 6.75
CA MET A 507 -30.07 17.43 6.35
C MET A 507 -29.93 16.19 7.24
N GLU A 508 -28.70 15.80 7.60
CA GLU A 508 -28.48 14.72 8.55
C GLU A 508 -29.09 15.00 9.93
N LYS A 509 -29.00 16.24 10.41
CA LYS A 509 -29.65 16.68 11.65
C LYS A 509 -31.17 16.74 11.55
N GLU A 510 -31.73 16.96 10.37
CA GLU A 510 -33.15 16.91 10.05
C GLU A 510 -33.64 15.47 9.79
N GLU A 511 -32.81 14.45 10.10
CA GLU A 511 -33.10 13.01 10.01
C GLU A 511 -33.42 12.49 8.59
N TYR A 512 -32.92 13.15 7.54
CA TYR A 512 -32.98 12.61 6.19
C TYR A 512 -32.08 11.36 6.07
N THR A 513 -32.54 10.35 5.32
CA THR A 513 -31.77 9.14 5.13
C THR A 513 -30.55 9.40 4.23
N PRO A 514 -29.48 8.60 4.36
CA PRO A 514 -28.32 8.71 3.47
C PRO A 514 -28.68 8.64 1.99
N GLU A 515 -29.68 7.82 1.62
CA GLU A 515 -30.19 7.71 0.25
C GLU A 515 -30.87 9.00 -0.23
N GLN A 516 -31.69 9.62 0.62
CA GLN A 516 -32.33 10.90 0.32
C GLN A 516 -31.31 12.03 0.16
N ILE A 517 -30.26 12.05 1.00
CA ILE A 517 -29.16 13.03 0.91
C ILE A 517 -28.35 12.81 -0.36
N ALA A 518 -28.04 11.56 -0.70
CA ALA A 518 -27.34 11.21 -1.93
C ALA A 518 -28.12 11.63 -3.18
N PHE A 519 -29.43 11.40 -3.18
CA PHE A 519 -30.34 11.84 -4.25
C PHE A 519 -30.43 13.36 -4.31
N ALA A 520 -30.61 14.03 -3.18
CA ALA A 520 -30.76 15.49 -3.09
C ALA A 520 -29.51 16.23 -3.65
N THR A 521 -28.34 15.69 -3.42
CA THR A 521 -27.06 16.22 -3.94
C THR A 521 -26.77 15.81 -5.38
N GLY A 522 -27.60 14.95 -5.98
CA GLY A 522 -27.48 14.46 -7.35
C GLY A 522 -28.41 15.15 -8.34
N PHE A 523 -28.27 14.78 -9.62
CA PHE A 523 -29.11 15.26 -10.72
C PHE A 523 -30.02 14.14 -11.29
N GLU A 524 -30.14 13.01 -10.57
CA GLU A 524 -31.00 11.89 -10.97
C GLU A 524 -32.46 12.34 -10.98
N LYS A 525 -33.22 11.87 -11.99
CA LYS A 525 -34.66 12.12 -12.05
C LYS A 525 -35.39 11.03 -11.26
N SER A 526 -36.28 11.40 -10.39
CA SER A 526 -37.16 10.50 -9.65
C SER A 526 -38.57 11.07 -9.63
N ASP A 527 -39.54 10.18 -9.67
CA ASP A 527 -40.96 10.55 -9.50
C ASP A 527 -41.40 10.35 -8.04
N ASP A 528 -40.46 9.96 -7.14
CA ASP A 528 -40.77 9.79 -5.71
C ASP A 528 -40.88 11.18 -5.02
N PRO A 529 -42.04 11.54 -4.48
CA PRO A 529 -42.26 12.82 -3.82
C PRO A 529 -41.30 13.08 -2.63
N SER A 530 -40.88 12.02 -1.92
CA SER A 530 -39.98 12.12 -0.78
C SER A 530 -38.55 12.51 -1.23
N MET A 531 -38.08 11.97 -2.35
CA MET A 531 -36.80 12.30 -2.96
C MET A 531 -36.79 13.71 -3.54
N LEU A 532 -37.87 14.12 -4.20
CA LEU A 532 -38.02 15.48 -4.73
C LEU A 532 -38.04 16.52 -3.62
N SER A 533 -38.77 16.25 -2.53
CA SER A 533 -38.79 17.13 -1.36
C SER A 533 -37.44 17.26 -0.68
N ALA A 534 -36.69 16.17 -0.58
CA ALA A 534 -35.30 16.19 -0.06
C ALA A 534 -34.39 17.07 -0.93
N ARG A 535 -34.55 17.03 -2.26
CA ARG A 535 -33.77 17.87 -3.19
C ARG A 535 -34.16 19.36 -3.09
N GLU A 536 -35.42 19.66 -3.01
CA GLU A 536 -35.87 21.04 -2.78
C GLU A 536 -35.31 21.59 -1.46
N ARG A 537 -35.42 20.81 -0.38
CA ARG A 537 -34.85 21.18 0.92
C ARG A 537 -33.36 21.42 0.88
N TYR A 538 -32.59 20.52 0.21
CA TYR A 538 -31.15 20.69 0.03
C TYR A 538 -30.80 21.97 -0.73
N ASN A 539 -31.52 22.28 -1.81
CA ASN A 539 -31.27 23.46 -2.62
C ASN A 539 -31.62 24.76 -1.84
N ASP A 540 -32.70 24.77 -1.05
CA ASP A 540 -33.06 25.87 -0.18
C ASP A 540 -32.00 26.13 0.89
N LEU A 541 -31.55 25.06 1.56
CA LEU A 541 -30.47 25.13 2.53
C LEU A 541 -29.19 25.65 1.89
N LEU A 542 -28.77 25.05 0.76
CA LEU A 542 -27.54 25.43 0.05
C LEU A 542 -27.58 26.90 -0.39
N SER A 543 -28.72 27.39 -0.91
CA SER A 543 -28.89 28.77 -1.35
C SER A 543 -28.82 29.75 -0.18
N SER A 544 -29.51 29.43 0.92
CA SER A 544 -29.49 30.23 2.16
C SER A 544 -28.08 30.31 2.76
N ILE A 545 -27.40 29.18 2.86
CA ILE A 545 -26.03 29.13 3.38
C ILE A 545 -25.06 29.91 2.47
N ARG A 546 -25.17 29.77 1.15
CA ARG A 546 -24.32 30.51 0.21
C ARG A 546 -24.51 32.02 0.36
N GLU A 547 -25.75 32.52 0.46
CA GLU A 547 -26.01 33.93 0.67
C GLU A 547 -25.45 34.41 2.02
N GLU A 548 -25.58 33.63 3.07
CA GLU A 548 -25.00 33.94 4.39
C GLU A 548 -23.48 33.98 4.38
N ARG A 549 -22.83 33.06 3.62
CA ARG A 549 -21.35 32.92 3.57
C ARG A 549 -20.68 33.89 2.62
N LEU A 550 -21.33 34.41 1.60
CA LEU A 550 -20.74 35.34 0.64
C LEU A 550 -20.04 36.55 1.28
N PRO A 551 -20.61 37.26 2.30
CA PRO A 551 -19.92 38.36 2.96
C PRO A 551 -18.70 37.92 3.75
N GLU A 552 -18.75 36.72 4.40
CA GLU A 552 -17.62 36.12 5.11
C GLU A 552 -16.48 35.77 4.11
N GLN A 553 -16.83 35.14 2.99
CA GLN A 553 -15.87 34.79 1.92
C GLN A 553 -15.17 36.05 1.39
N GLN A 554 -15.92 37.12 1.08
CA GLN A 554 -15.33 38.35 0.57
C GLN A 554 -14.38 38.96 1.61
N LYS A 555 -14.80 39.00 2.90
CA LYS A 555 -13.96 39.52 3.97
C LYS A 555 -12.68 38.72 4.13
N VAL A 556 -12.71 37.38 4.02
CA VAL A 556 -11.50 36.52 4.06
C VAL A 556 -10.61 36.83 2.86
N LYS A 557 -11.16 37.02 1.66
CA LYS A 557 -10.38 37.43 0.45
C LYS A 557 -9.71 38.78 0.66
N ASP A 558 -10.43 39.78 1.23
CA ASP A 558 -9.91 41.14 1.49
C ASP A 558 -8.77 41.10 2.53
N LEU A 559 -8.80 40.18 3.50
CA LEU A 559 -7.74 39.95 4.48
C LEU A 559 -6.51 39.25 3.88
N GLY A 560 -6.57 38.82 2.63
CA GLY A 560 -5.47 38.14 1.92
C GLY A 560 -5.59 36.63 1.82
N GLY A 561 -6.79 36.09 2.02
CA GLY A 561 -7.11 34.67 1.87
C GLY A 561 -6.53 33.80 2.98
N LEU A 562 -6.37 32.50 2.71
CA LEU A 562 -5.84 31.55 3.67
C LEU A 562 -4.32 31.76 3.85
N PHE A 563 -3.86 31.87 5.10
CA PHE A 563 -2.44 31.91 5.44
C PHE A 563 -1.95 30.48 5.74
N ILE A 564 -0.91 30.04 5.05
CA ILE A 564 -0.21 28.76 5.33
C ILE A 564 1.04 29.04 6.13
N LEU A 565 1.18 28.40 7.28
CA LEU A 565 2.34 28.46 8.13
C LEU A 565 2.96 27.07 8.24
N GLY A 566 4.15 26.87 7.64
CA GLY A 566 4.92 25.64 7.80
C GLY A 566 5.85 25.76 9.01
N THR A 567 5.87 24.77 9.89
CA THR A 567 6.73 24.78 11.09
C THR A 567 8.11 24.19 10.86
N GLU A 568 8.27 23.44 9.77
CA GLU A 568 9.54 22.82 9.35
C GLU A 568 9.50 22.61 7.83
N ARG A 569 10.67 22.35 7.22
CA ARG A 569 10.75 21.87 5.85
C ARG A 569 10.66 20.36 5.83
N HIS A 570 9.86 19.84 4.92
CA HIS A 570 9.77 18.41 4.70
C HIS A 570 11.01 17.86 3.99
N GLU A 571 11.17 16.56 3.98
CA GLU A 571 12.26 15.87 3.29
C GLU A 571 12.28 16.14 1.78
N SER A 572 11.11 16.39 1.17
CA SER A 572 10.96 16.70 -0.25
C SER A 572 10.34 18.09 -0.46
N ARG A 573 10.91 18.83 -1.41
CA ARG A 573 10.38 20.14 -1.87
C ARG A 573 8.96 20.03 -2.40
N ARG A 574 8.62 18.87 -2.94
CA ARG A 574 7.30 18.53 -3.44
C ARG A 574 6.22 18.66 -2.37
N ILE A 575 6.48 18.12 -1.18
CA ILE A 575 5.56 18.16 -0.04
C ILE A 575 5.38 19.61 0.44
N ASP A 576 6.44 20.41 0.49
CA ASP A 576 6.37 21.85 0.80
C ASP A 576 5.48 22.58 -0.22
N ASN A 577 5.60 22.26 -1.51
CA ASN A 577 4.77 22.84 -2.56
C ASN A 577 3.30 22.41 -2.47
N GLN A 578 3.01 21.18 -2.05
CA GLN A 578 1.66 20.72 -1.78
C GLN A 578 1.02 21.47 -0.61
N LEU A 579 1.78 21.70 0.45
CA LEU A 579 1.32 22.51 1.59
C LEU A 579 1.02 23.95 1.15
N ARG A 580 1.93 24.60 0.41
CA ARG A 580 1.70 25.94 -0.17
C ARG A 580 0.50 25.96 -1.10
N GLY A 581 0.30 24.89 -1.88
CA GLY A 581 -0.80 24.75 -2.85
C GLY A 581 -2.20 24.65 -2.22
N ARG A 582 -2.31 24.55 -0.90
CA ARG A 582 -3.61 24.63 -0.21
C ARG A 582 -4.20 26.04 -0.18
N SER A 583 -3.39 27.07 -0.47
CA SER A 583 -3.78 28.46 -0.55
C SER A 583 -3.53 29.04 -1.94
N GLY A 584 -4.29 30.06 -2.33
CA GLY A 584 -4.14 30.76 -3.60
C GLY A 584 -4.68 29.95 -4.79
N ARG A 585 -5.83 29.31 -4.67
CA ARG A 585 -6.46 28.48 -5.70
C ARG A 585 -7.40 29.31 -6.56
N GLN A 586 -7.48 28.98 -7.86
CA GLN A 586 -8.41 29.61 -8.83
C GLN A 586 -8.38 31.15 -8.81
N GLY A 587 -7.17 31.74 -8.64
CA GLY A 587 -7.00 33.19 -8.58
C GLY A 587 -7.39 33.85 -7.25
N ASP A 588 -7.66 33.05 -6.20
CA ASP A 588 -7.89 33.58 -4.85
C ASP A 588 -6.56 34.08 -4.23
N PRO A 589 -6.60 35.11 -3.37
CA PRO A 589 -5.41 35.55 -2.64
C PRO A 589 -4.98 34.48 -1.63
N GLY A 590 -3.70 34.54 -1.25
CA GLY A 590 -3.14 33.64 -0.23
C GLY A 590 -1.75 34.07 0.16
N LYS A 591 -1.31 33.62 1.33
CA LYS A 591 0.07 33.87 1.83
C LYS A 591 0.64 32.58 2.40
N THR A 592 1.96 32.39 2.23
CA THR A 592 2.66 31.25 2.84
C THR A 592 3.97 31.67 3.46
N GLN A 593 4.34 31.08 4.59
CA GLN A 593 5.63 31.28 5.24
C GLN A 593 6.06 30.03 6.00
N PHE A 594 7.35 29.70 5.94
CA PHE A 594 7.94 28.65 6.75
C PHE A 594 8.77 29.24 7.90
N PHE A 595 8.62 28.62 9.08
CA PHE A 595 9.38 28.92 10.29
C PHE A 595 10.29 27.75 10.59
N LEU A 596 11.59 27.96 10.55
CA LEU A 596 12.60 26.91 10.58
C LEU A 596 13.58 27.13 11.74
N SER A 597 14.17 26.04 12.23
CA SER A 597 15.29 26.08 13.17
C SER A 597 16.52 25.38 12.61
N LEU A 598 17.71 25.84 12.99
CA LEU A 598 18.93 25.11 12.70
C LEU A 598 19.01 23.77 13.45
N GLU A 599 18.15 23.59 14.45
CA GLU A 599 18.00 22.34 15.20
C GLU A 599 16.95 21.39 14.62
N ASP A 600 16.27 21.74 13.51
CA ASP A 600 15.35 20.85 12.82
C ASP A 600 16.12 19.68 12.18
N ASP A 601 15.52 18.49 12.13
CA ASP A 601 16.22 17.24 11.78
C ASP A 601 16.84 17.29 10.38
N LEU A 602 16.16 17.89 9.40
CA LEU A 602 16.70 18.11 8.07
C LEU A 602 18.02 18.93 8.12
N MET A 603 18.08 19.94 8.99
CA MET A 603 19.25 20.82 9.12
C MET A 603 20.38 20.16 9.88
N LYS A 604 20.08 19.38 10.92
CA LYS A 604 21.08 18.60 11.66
C LYS A 604 21.76 17.55 10.80
N LEU A 605 20.96 16.78 10.04
CA LEU A 605 21.46 15.63 9.29
C LEU A 605 22.15 16.02 7.98
N PHE A 606 21.65 17.05 7.29
CA PHE A 606 22.08 17.38 5.92
C PHE A 606 22.56 18.82 5.73
N GLY A 607 22.42 19.69 6.74
CA GLY A 607 22.79 21.11 6.66
C GLY A 607 24.29 21.40 6.65
N GLY A 608 25.11 20.49 7.17
CA GLY A 608 26.55 20.57 7.23
C GLY A 608 27.11 21.50 8.36
N ASP A 609 28.39 21.30 8.74
CA ASP A 609 29.06 21.92 9.88
C ASP A 609 29.07 23.46 9.84
N ARG A 610 29.05 24.04 8.63
CA ARG A 610 29.03 25.50 8.46
C ARG A 610 27.76 26.17 9.00
N LEU A 611 26.61 25.53 8.88
CA LEU A 611 25.34 26.06 9.37
C LEU A 611 25.24 25.93 10.89
N GLN A 612 25.75 24.82 11.46
CA GLN A 612 25.87 24.66 12.91
C GLN A 612 26.83 25.71 13.53
N ALA A 613 27.94 26.02 12.86
CA ALA A 613 28.85 27.04 13.27
C ALA A 613 28.23 28.46 13.28
N ILE A 614 27.35 28.76 12.31
CA ILE A 614 26.60 30.03 12.27
C ILE A 614 25.59 30.11 13.41
N GLY A 615 24.89 29.01 13.73
CA GLY A 615 23.95 28.91 14.85
C GLY A 615 24.66 29.18 16.20
N ASN A 616 25.82 28.58 16.39
CA ASN A 616 26.60 28.70 17.62
C ASN A 616 27.34 30.06 17.77
N ALA A 617 27.64 30.75 16.66
CA ALA A 617 28.35 32.02 16.64
C ALA A 617 27.45 33.26 16.77
N SER A 618 26.15 33.11 16.54
CA SER A 618 25.22 34.24 16.57
C SER A 618 24.59 34.37 17.98
N ASN A 619 24.94 35.41 18.71
CA ASN A 619 24.24 35.89 19.93
C ASN A 619 22.80 36.39 19.60
N ILE A 620 22.06 35.70 18.73
CA ILE A 620 20.75 36.12 18.22
C ILE A 620 19.72 35.13 18.74
N ASP A 621 19.46 35.15 20.05
CA ASP A 621 18.57 34.17 20.69
C ASP A 621 17.09 34.21 20.24
N ASP A 622 16.57 35.38 19.78
CA ASP A 622 15.14 35.54 19.53
C ASP A 622 14.79 36.20 18.16
N LYS A 623 15.75 36.45 17.27
CA LYS A 623 15.49 37.11 15.98
C LYS A 623 15.65 36.15 14.78
N ALA A 624 14.74 36.25 13.82
CA ALA A 624 14.86 35.51 12.56
C ALA A 624 16.14 35.95 11.80
N ILE A 625 16.84 34.96 11.28
CA ILE A 625 18.01 35.18 10.42
C ILE A 625 17.49 35.23 8.96
N GLU A 626 17.38 36.41 8.43
CA GLU A 626 17.02 36.60 7.01
C GLU A 626 18.27 36.50 6.13
N ALA A 627 18.57 35.34 5.58
CA ALA A 627 19.65 35.20 4.64
C ALA A 627 19.26 34.31 3.46
N LYS A 628 19.26 34.83 2.23
CA LYS A 628 19.06 34.06 0.98
C LYS A 628 20.02 32.87 0.86
N ILE A 629 21.18 32.93 1.53
CA ILE A 629 22.18 31.87 1.58
C ILE A 629 21.64 30.68 2.37
N LEU A 630 20.88 30.91 3.46
CA LEU A 630 20.26 29.82 4.26
C LEU A 630 19.19 29.10 3.48
N SER A 631 18.30 29.81 2.79
CA SER A 631 17.24 29.18 1.96
C SER A 631 17.84 28.28 0.87
N LYS A 632 18.98 28.71 0.25
CA LYS A 632 19.67 27.87 -0.74
C LYS A 632 20.34 26.65 -0.11
N SER A 633 20.85 26.77 1.10
CA SER A 633 21.45 25.65 1.84
C SER A 633 20.39 24.62 2.23
N ILE A 634 19.20 25.07 2.66
CA ILE A 634 18.04 24.23 2.96
C ILE A 634 17.59 23.49 1.71
N GLU A 635 17.44 24.19 0.57
CA GLU A 635 17.10 23.55 -0.71
C GLU A 635 18.13 22.49 -1.12
N ASN A 636 19.41 22.73 -0.89
CA ASN A 636 20.45 21.75 -1.18
C ASN A 636 20.39 20.54 -0.23
N ALA A 637 20.02 20.76 1.04
CA ALA A 637 19.78 19.68 1.99
C ALA A 637 18.62 18.80 1.52
N GLN A 638 17.48 19.40 1.16
CA GLN A 638 16.33 18.66 0.60
C GLN A 638 16.72 17.85 -0.66
N LYS A 639 17.46 18.45 -1.60
CA LYS A 639 17.95 17.73 -2.80
C LYS A 639 18.82 16.52 -2.47
N LYS A 640 19.63 16.58 -1.40
CA LYS A 640 20.41 15.42 -0.95
C LYS A 640 19.51 14.31 -0.41
N VAL A 641 18.50 14.67 0.38
CA VAL A 641 17.52 13.71 0.91
C VAL A 641 16.71 13.10 -0.22
N GLU A 642 16.18 13.92 -1.14
CA GLU A 642 15.46 13.45 -2.34
C GLU A 642 16.32 12.45 -3.13
N GLY A 643 17.60 12.79 -3.40
CA GLY A 643 18.52 11.90 -4.12
C GLY A 643 18.82 10.60 -3.39
N ARG A 644 18.97 10.65 -2.03
CA ARG A 644 19.11 9.44 -1.21
C ARG A 644 17.88 8.55 -1.29
N ASN A 645 16.68 9.14 -1.10
CA ASN A 645 15.42 8.42 -1.12
C ASN A 645 15.16 7.79 -2.51
N PHE A 646 15.50 8.51 -3.59
CA PHE A 646 15.50 7.96 -4.94
C PHE A 646 16.45 6.75 -5.07
N GLY A 647 17.68 6.87 -4.51
CA GLY A 647 18.63 5.76 -4.47
C GLY A 647 18.07 4.53 -3.77
N ILE A 648 17.40 4.70 -2.62
CA ILE A 648 16.75 3.61 -1.88
C ILE A 648 15.65 2.95 -2.71
N ARG A 649 14.74 3.74 -3.31
CA ARG A 649 13.66 3.21 -4.17
C ARG A 649 14.20 2.47 -5.39
N LYS A 650 15.26 3.01 -6.03
CA LYS A 650 15.92 2.35 -7.16
C LYS A 650 16.56 1.02 -6.74
N TYR A 651 17.18 0.99 -5.55
CA TYR A 651 17.76 -0.22 -5.00
C TYR A 651 16.67 -1.28 -4.75
N VAL A 652 15.59 -0.92 -4.07
CA VAL A 652 14.45 -1.83 -3.84
C VAL A 652 13.91 -2.38 -5.16
N LEU A 653 13.73 -1.52 -6.16
CA LEU A 653 13.25 -1.93 -7.47
C LEU A 653 14.21 -2.89 -8.18
N GLN A 654 15.53 -2.67 -8.12
CA GLN A 654 16.50 -3.54 -8.78
C GLN A 654 16.42 -5.00 -8.27
N TYR A 655 16.19 -5.18 -6.97
CA TYR A 655 16.00 -6.51 -6.38
C TYR A 655 14.62 -7.09 -6.71
N ASP A 656 13.56 -6.26 -6.62
CA ASP A 656 12.21 -6.73 -6.95
C ASP A 656 12.03 -6.99 -8.46
N ASP A 657 12.80 -6.38 -9.35
CA ASP A 657 12.78 -6.68 -10.79
C ASP A 657 13.23 -8.14 -11.07
N VAL A 658 14.17 -8.68 -10.28
CA VAL A 658 14.54 -10.10 -10.35
C VAL A 658 13.37 -10.98 -9.93
N MET A 659 12.82 -10.71 -8.75
CA MET A 659 11.64 -11.41 -8.25
C MET A 659 10.44 -11.28 -9.18
N ASN A 660 10.27 -10.12 -9.80
CA ASN A 660 9.13 -9.87 -10.69
C ASN A 660 9.19 -10.71 -11.98
N ARG A 661 10.38 -10.96 -12.52
CA ARG A 661 10.54 -11.86 -13.67
C ARG A 661 10.16 -13.30 -13.30
N GLN A 662 10.65 -13.78 -12.17
CA GLN A 662 10.33 -15.12 -11.65
C GLN A 662 8.83 -15.23 -11.34
N ARG A 663 8.26 -14.23 -10.67
CA ARG A 663 6.81 -14.13 -10.37
C ARG A 663 5.97 -14.20 -11.63
N SER A 664 6.35 -13.48 -12.68
CA SER A 664 5.59 -13.48 -13.94
C SER A 664 5.55 -14.88 -14.54
N ILE A 665 6.65 -15.61 -14.56
CA ILE A 665 6.74 -17.00 -15.07
C ILE A 665 5.81 -17.90 -14.25
N ILE A 666 5.94 -17.90 -12.92
CA ILE A 666 5.14 -18.76 -12.05
C ILE A 666 3.63 -18.43 -12.15
N TYR A 667 3.27 -17.14 -12.17
CA TYR A 667 1.87 -16.74 -12.21
C TYR A 667 1.23 -16.99 -13.59
N GLU A 668 1.99 -16.86 -14.68
CA GLU A 668 1.52 -17.26 -16.02
C GLU A 668 1.29 -18.76 -16.11
N GLN A 669 2.23 -19.58 -15.64
CA GLN A 669 2.07 -21.03 -15.59
C GLN A 669 0.88 -21.44 -14.71
N ARG A 670 0.77 -20.84 -13.53
CA ARG A 670 -0.34 -21.08 -12.61
C ARG A 670 -1.69 -20.71 -13.23
N GLN A 671 -1.74 -19.63 -14.00
CA GLN A 671 -2.95 -19.21 -14.70
C GLN A 671 -3.32 -20.18 -15.84
N MET A 672 -2.34 -20.75 -16.57
CA MET A 672 -2.59 -21.81 -17.55
C MET A 672 -3.23 -23.01 -16.86
N VAL A 673 -2.65 -23.51 -15.78
CA VAL A 673 -3.20 -24.64 -14.99
C VAL A 673 -4.62 -24.35 -14.47
N LEU A 674 -4.92 -23.11 -14.06
CA LEU A 674 -6.27 -22.73 -13.63
C LEU A 674 -7.29 -22.72 -14.77
N ASN A 675 -6.86 -22.39 -15.98
CA ASN A 675 -7.72 -22.31 -17.17
C ASN A 675 -7.91 -23.68 -17.86
N GLU A 676 -6.96 -24.58 -17.70
CA GLU A 676 -7.00 -25.92 -18.32
C GLU A 676 -7.79 -26.90 -17.46
N GLU A 677 -8.62 -27.72 -18.11
CA GLU A 677 -9.34 -28.79 -17.44
C GLU A 677 -8.50 -30.08 -17.32
N ASP A 678 -7.48 -30.25 -18.18
CA ASP A 678 -6.64 -31.42 -18.26
C ASP A 678 -5.14 -31.02 -18.34
N VAL A 679 -4.38 -31.36 -17.31
CA VAL A 679 -2.94 -31.13 -17.18
C VAL A 679 -2.12 -32.42 -17.29
N SER A 680 -2.74 -33.53 -17.77
CA SER A 680 -2.10 -34.85 -17.82
C SER A 680 -0.91 -34.92 -18.77
N ASP A 681 -0.97 -34.16 -19.87
CA ASP A 681 0.15 -34.11 -20.83
C ASP A 681 1.35 -33.36 -20.23
N ASP A 682 1.13 -32.28 -19.48
CA ASP A 682 2.19 -31.53 -18.78
C ASP A 682 2.87 -32.40 -17.72
N ILE A 683 2.09 -33.15 -16.93
CA ILE A 683 2.65 -34.08 -15.91
C ILE A 683 3.42 -35.20 -16.59
N ARG A 684 2.98 -35.68 -17.75
CA ARG A 684 3.70 -36.68 -18.52
C ARG A 684 5.02 -36.13 -19.07
N GLU A 685 5.05 -34.87 -19.49
CA GLU A 685 6.29 -34.21 -19.94
C GLU A 685 7.25 -34.00 -18.77
N MET A 686 6.77 -33.51 -17.62
CA MET A 686 7.58 -33.39 -16.38
C MET A 686 8.21 -34.73 -15.98
N ARG A 687 7.46 -35.83 -16.07
CA ARG A 687 7.96 -37.17 -15.80
C ARG A 687 9.08 -37.58 -16.80
N LYS A 688 8.87 -37.30 -18.10
CA LYS A 688 9.89 -37.63 -19.13
C LYS A 688 11.19 -36.88 -18.89
N ASP A 689 11.09 -35.60 -18.55
CA ASP A 689 12.26 -34.77 -18.21
C ASP A 689 12.98 -35.32 -16.97
N LEU A 690 12.23 -35.74 -15.94
CA LEU A 690 12.78 -36.33 -14.73
C LEU A 690 13.47 -37.67 -15.04
N VAL A 691 12.87 -38.55 -15.82
CA VAL A 691 13.45 -39.82 -16.26
C VAL A 691 14.73 -39.58 -17.09
N HIS A 692 14.69 -38.61 -18.02
CA HIS A 692 15.86 -38.21 -18.80
C HIS A 692 17.01 -37.76 -17.88
N HIS A 693 16.70 -36.92 -16.86
CA HIS A 693 17.71 -36.45 -15.91
C HIS A 693 18.33 -37.61 -15.10
N ILE A 694 17.50 -38.53 -14.59
CA ILE A 694 17.95 -39.72 -13.84
C ILE A 694 18.88 -40.59 -14.72
N VAL A 695 18.47 -40.88 -15.94
CA VAL A 695 19.25 -41.70 -16.86
C VAL A 695 20.55 -41.00 -17.27
N TYR A 696 20.47 -39.70 -17.60
CA TYR A 696 21.64 -38.91 -17.97
C TYR A 696 22.67 -38.85 -16.84
N GLN A 697 22.28 -38.63 -15.60
CA GLN A 697 23.19 -38.61 -14.45
C GLN A 697 23.88 -39.95 -14.22
N ALA A 698 23.16 -41.05 -14.36
CA ALA A 698 23.68 -42.39 -14.13
C ALA A 698 24.55 -42.91 -15.29
N THR A 699 24.39 -42.36 -16.49
CA THR A 699 25.13 -42.77 -17.71
C THR A 699 26.15 -41.74 -18.16
N ALA A 700 26.18 -40.54 -17.54
CA ALA A 700 27.10 -39.45 -17.91
C ALA A 700 28.56 -39.83 -17.73
N GLY A 701 29.29 -39.84 -18.86
CA GLY A 701 30.72 -40.09 -18.88
C GLY A 701 31.14 -41.51 -19.28
N ASP A 702 30.22 -42.45 -19.44
CA ASP A 702 30.51 -43.80 -19.91
C ASP A 702 29.60 -44.20 -21.09
N THR A 703 30.23 -44.52 -22.20
CA THR A 703 29.58 -44.98 -23.45
C THR A 703 29.28 -46.46 -23.46
N TYR A 704 29.73 -47.20 -22.45
CA TYR A 704 29.52 -48.64 -22.38
C TYR A 704 28.37 -48.97 -21.42
N PRO A 705 27.27 -49.56 -21.91
CA PRO A 705 26.11 -49.87 -21.08
C PRO A 705 26.37 -50.81 -19.91
N GLU A 706 27.42 -51.66 -20.04
CA GLU A 706 27.86 -52.60 -19.00
C GLU A 706 28.32 -51.92 -17.71
N ASN A 707 28.70 -50.63 -17.79
CA ASN A 707 29.19 -49.83 -16.68
C ASN A 707 28.11 -48.97 -16.05
N TRP A 708 26.90 -48.92 -16.64
CA TRP A 708 25.82 -48.12 -16.09
C TRP A 708 25.28 -48.72 -14.81
N ASP A 709 25.05 -47.87 -13.80
CA ASP A 709 24.48 -48.31 -12.52
C ASP A 709 22.94 -48.38 -12.60
N LEU A 710 22.42 -49.45 -13.20
CA LEU A 710 21.00 -49.71 -13.35
C LEU A 710 20.26 -49.82 -12.01
N HIS A 711 20.98 -50.32 -10.97
CA HIS A 711 20.41 -50.38 -9.62
C HIS A 711 20.20 -49.01 -9.04
N HIS A 712 21.11 -48.08 -9.26
CA HIS A 712 20.95 -46.69 -8.85
C HIS A 712 19.80 -46.02 -9.59
N ILE A 713 19.62 -46.27 -10.90
CA ILE A 713 18.47 -45.77 -11.68
C ILE A 713 17.16 -46.29 -11.10
N GLU A 714 17.09 -47.60 -10.80
CA GLU A 714 15.91 -48.19 -10.18
C GLU A 714 15.62 -47.56 -8.81
N GLU A 715 16.66 -47.36 -7.97
CA GLU A 715 16.51 -46.66 -6.67
C GLU A 715 15.97 -45.27 -6.81
N GLN A 716 16.42 -44.49 -7.78
CA GLN A 716 15.90 -43.14 -8.06
C GLN A 716 14.43 -43.20 -8.54
N CYS A 717 14.06 -44.12 -9.42
CA CYS A 717 12.69 -44.34 -9.84
C CYS A 717 11.77 -44.79 -8.67
N CYS A 718 12.31 -45.61 -7.76
CA CYS A 718 11.59 -46.00 -6.53
C CYS A 718 11.35 -44.83 -5.54
N ARG A 719 12.16 -43.76 -5.61
CA ARG A 719 11.88 -42.53 -4.84
C ARG A 719 10.65 -41.80 -5.36
N ILE A 720 10.35 -41.91 -6.65
CA ILE A 720 9.15 -41.36 -7.25
C ILE A 720 7.91 -42.16 -6.79
N THR A 721 7.95 -43.50 -6.97
CA THR A 721 6.90 -44.38 -6.48
C THR A 721 7.47 -45.75 -6.12
N THR A 722 7.08 -46.29 -4.95
CA THR A 722 7.49 -47.62 -4.50
C THR A 722 6.98 -48.74 -5.39
N ASP A 723 5.92 -48.47 -6.18
CA ASP A 723 5.33 -49.44 -7.13
C ASP A 723 6.25 -49.77 -8.31
N PHE A 724 7.32 -49.00 -8.50
CA PHE A 724 8.35 -49.23 -9.55
C PHE A 724 9.29 -50.38 -9.19
N ALA A 725 9.44 -50.72 -7.92
CA ALA A 725 10.43 -51.70 -7.46
C ALA A 725 10.26 -53.06 -8.17
N GLY A 726 11.36 -53.54 -8.71
CA GLY A 726 11.42 -54.86 -9.37
C GLY A 726 10.75 -54.93 -10.76
N LEU A 727 10.49 -53.79 -11.40
CA LEU A 727 9.90 -53.75 -12.76
C LEU A 727 10.97 -53.52 -13.84
N LEU A 728 12.13 -53.04 -13.49
CA LEU A 728 13.24 -52.82 -14.44
C LEU A 728 14.19 -54.05 -14.44
N HIS A 729 14.04 -54.89 -15.43
CA HIS A 729 14.86 -56.11 -15.58
C HIS A 729 15.48 -56.18 -16.95
N TYR A 730 16.81 -56.37 -16.98
CA TYR A 730 17.57 -56.65 -18.19
C TYR A 730 18.45 -57.87 -17.95
N THR A 731 18.60 -58.70 -18.98
CA THR A 731 19.59 -59.77 -19.00
C THR A 731 20.93 -59.21 -19.42
N ASP A 732 22.06 -59.91 -19.09
CA ASP A 732 23.41 -59.48 -19.46
C ASP A 732 23.60 -59.28 -20.97
N GLU A 733 22.84 -60.03 -21.81
CA GLU A 733 22.82 -59.87 -23.26
C GLU A 733 22.09 -58.60 -23.73
N GLU A 734 21.00 -58.25 -23.07
CA GLU A 734 20.25 -57.04 -23.37
C GLU A 734 21.01 -55.79 -22.97
N ILE A 735 21.73 -55.81 -21.87
CA ILE A 735 22.57 -54.68 -21.41
C ILE A 735 23.59 -54.28 -22.45
N MET A 736 24.28 -55.28 -23.11
CA MET A 736 25.29 -55.01 -24.13
C MET A 736 24.78 -54.24 -25.35
N GLY A 737 23.46 -54.28 -25.63
CA GLY A 737 22.81 -53.60 -26.73
C GLY A 737 22.01 -52.38 -26.35
N LEU A 738 21.97 -52.02 -25.07
CA LEU A 738 21.11 -50.98 -24.53
C LEU A 738 21.62 -49.58 -24.92
N THR A 739 20.75 -48.72 -25.36
CA THR A 739 21.04 -47.29 -25.57
C THR A 739 20.32 -46.44 -24.50
N GLN A 740 20.82 -45.24 -24.26
CA GLN A 740 20.15 -44.30 -23.32
C GLN A 740 18.69 -44.06 -23.70
N GLU A 741 18.41 -43.86 -24.99
CA GLU A 741 17.08 -43.63 -25.52
C GLU A 741 16.15 -44.82 -25.30
N GLN A 742 16.68 -46.05 -25.44
CA GLN A 742 15.91 -47.26 -25.17
C GLN A 742 15.60 -47.42 -23.68
N LEU A 743 16.58 -47.14 -22.80
CA LEU A 743 16.44 -47.19 -21.36
C LEU A 743 15.40 -46.15 -20.88
N GLU A 744 15.47 -44.92 -21.39
CA GLU A 744 14.46 -43.88 -21.11
C GLU A 744 13.07 -44.31 -21.58
N SER A 745 12.94 -44.89 -22.75
CA SER A 745 11.66 -45.39 -23.29
C SER A 745 11.09 -46.51 -22.42
N ASP A 746 11.88 -47.47 -22.02
CA ASP A 746 11.44 -48.61 -21.21
C ASP A 746 10.99 -48.18 -19.81
N ILE A 747 11.70 -47.22 -19.17
CA ILE A 747 11.33 -46.63 -17.90
C ILE A 747 10.01 -45.86 -18.04
N ASN A 748 9.90 -45.07 -19.11
CA ASN A 748 8.64 -44.30 -19.36
C ASN A 748 7.44 -45.24 -19.60
N ASP A 749 7.64 -46.34 -20.30
CA ASP A 749 6.59 -47.35 -20.53
C ASP A 749 6.11 -48.02 -19.22
N ILE A 750 7.05 -48.25 -18.28
CA ILE A 750 6.71 -48.77 -16.95
C ILE A 750 5.81 -47.73 -16.21
N PHE A 751 6.27 -46.47 -16.17
CA PHE A 751 5.50 -45.41 -15.54
C PHE A 751 4.12 -45.21 -16.16
N ASP A 752 4.02 -45.31 -17.52
CA ASP A 752 2.72 -45.19 -18.19
C ASP A 752 1.77 -46.32 -17.79
N LYS A 753 2.25 -47.53 -17.62
CA LYS A 753 1.45 -48.68 -17.14
C LYS A 753 0.99 -48.46 -15.70
N LEU A 754 1.87 -48.06 -14.81
CA LEU A 754 1.51 -47.76 -13.41
C LEU A 754 0.48 -46.65 -13.32
N TYR A 755 0.56 -45.64 -14.18
CA TYR A 755 -0.40 -44.54 -14.21
C TYR A 755 -1.75 -44.95 -14.76
N GLN A 756 -1.80 -45.79 -15.81
CA GLN A 756 -3.04 -46.35 -16.34
C GLN A 756 -3.77 -47.20 -15.30
N GLU A 757 -3.08 -47.97 -14.49
CA GLU A 757 -3.67 -48.71 -13.39
C GLU A 757 -4.37 -47.80 -12.39
N LYS A 758 -3.75 -46.66 -12.04
CA LYS A 758 -4.37 -45.65 -11.17
C LYS A 758 -5.60 -44.98 -11.83
N GLU A 759 -5.51 -44.67 -13.10
CA GLU A 759 -6.63 -44.08 -13.86
C GLU A 759 -7.84 -45.03 -13.95
N ASN A 760 -7.59 -46.33 -13.98
CA ASN A 760 -8.68 -47.35 -13.93
C ASN A 760 -9.35 -47.44 -12.54
N ILE A 761 -8.60 -47.13 -11.47
CA ILE A 761 -9.11 -47.13 -10.09
C ILE A 761 -9.90 -45.86 -9.76
N ILE A 762 -9.34 -44.69 -10.16
CA ILE A 762 -9.86 -43.35 -9.82
C ILE A 762 -10.67 -42.90 -10.99
N SER A 763 -11.39 -43.00 -11.68
CA SER A 763 -11.95 -42.43 -12.91
C SER A 763 -11.16 -41.23 -13.51
N PRO A 764 -11.00 -41.13 -14.82
CA PRO A 764 -10.22 -40.08 -15.46
C PRO A 764 -10.62 -38.68 -15.04
N GLU A 765 -11.91 -38.39 -14.96
CA GLU A 765 -12.44 -37.07 -14.62
C GLU A 765 -12.04 -36.63 -13.20
N GLN A 766 -12.04 -37.56 -12.26
CA GLN A 766 -11.62 -37.27 -10.89
C GLN A 766 -10.09 -37.10 -10.78
N LEU A 767 -9.35 -37.92 -11.51
CA LEU A 767 -7.90 -37.86 -11.55
C LEU A 767 -7.41 -36.52 -12.11
N ARG A 768 -7.98 -36.00 -13.20
CA ARG A 768 -7.66 -34.65 -13.75
C ARG A 768 -7.85 -33.55 -12.71
N LYS A 769 -8.92 -33.61 -11.92
CA LYS A 769 -9.16 -32.63 -10.83
C LYS A 769 -8.12 -32.72 -9.71
N ILE A 770 -7.69 -33.93 -9.37
CA ILE A 770 -6.68 -34.17 -8.33
C ILE A 770 -5.30 -33.69 -8.82
N GLU A 771 -4.90 -34.06 -10.03
CA GLU A 771 -3.66 -33.63 -10.67
C GLU A 771 -3.52 -32.10 -10.67
N ARG A 772 -4.55 -31.41 -11.13
CA ARG A 772 -4.57 -29.94 -11.11
C ARG A 772 -4.44 -29.38 -9.70
N SER A 773 -5.10 -29.99 -8.72
CA SER A 773 -5.00 -29.57 -7.32
C SER A 773 -3.62 -29.83 -6.75
N ILE A 774 -2.99 -30.94 -7.07
CA ILE A 774 -1.63 -31.28 -6.66
C ILE A 774 -0.66 -30.26 -7.25
N LEU A 775 -0.69 -30.04 -8.56
CA LEU A 775 0.23 -29.14 -9.26
C LEU A 775 0.12 -27.72 -8.69
N LEU A 776 -1.11 -27.19 -8.48
CA LEU A 776 -1.28 -25.88 -7.87
C LEU A 776 -0.72 -25.81 -6.45
N ASN A 777 -0.97 -26.83 -5.62
CA ASN A 777 -0.46 -26.85 -4.25
C ASN A 777 1.07 -26.94 -4.19
N VAL A 778 1.68 -27.76 -5.04
CA VAL A 778 3.15 -27.90 -5.13
C VAL A 778 3.79 -26.59 -5.58
N VAL A 779 3.27 -25.98 -6.65
CA VAL A 779 3.75 -24.68 -7.14
C VAL A 779 3.63 -23.63 -6.04
N ASP A 780 2.48 -23.54 -5.36
CA ASP A 780 2.26 -22.56 -4.30
C ASP A 780 3.24 -22.75 -3.13
N GLN A 781 3.48 -24.00 -2.71
CA GLN A 781 4.40 -24.30 -1.60
C GLN A 781 5.84 -23.92 -1.95
N HIS A 782 6.38 -24.42 -3.06
CA HIS A 782 7.75 -24.14 -3.47
C HIS A 782 7.97 -22.65 -3.77
N TRP A 783 6.97 -21.97 -4.37
CA TRP A 783 7.05 -20.53 -4.61
C TRP A 783 7.11 -19.72 -3.31
N MET A 784 6.31 -20.07 -2.29
CA MET A 784 6.38 -19.42 -0.98
C MET A 784 7.72 -19.66 -0.28
N ASP A 785 8.28 -20.86 -0.37
CA ASP A 785 9.59 -21.18 0.19
C ASP A 785 10.71 -20.43 -0.55
N HIS A 786 10.60 -20.31 -1.88
CA HIS A 786 11.53 -19.53 -2.69
C HIS A 786 11.51 -18.04 -2.38
N ILE A 787 10.34 -17.43 -2.17
CA ILE A 787 10.23 -16.01 -1.75
C ILE A 787 11.03 -15.81 -0.46
N ASP A 788 10.87 -16.70 0.51
CA ASP A 788 11.57 -16.62 1.79
C ASP A 788 13.09 -16.78 1.64
N ALA A 789 13.53 -17.75 0.82
CA ALA A 789 14.93 -17.95 0.52
C ALA A 789 15.57 -16.75 -0.21
N MET A 790 14.84 -16.12 -1.12
CA MET A 790 15.28 -14.90 -1.82
C MET A 790 15.35 -13.68 -0.90
N ASP A 791 14.45 -13.55 0.08
CA ASP A 791 14.54 -12.51 1.11
C ASP A 791 15.80 -12.71 1.98
N GLN A 792 16.11 -13.95 2.37
CA GLN A 792 17.35 -14.28 3.11
C GLN A 792 18.60 -13.99 2.29
N LEU A 793 18.62 -14.36 1.00
CA LEU A 793 19.72 -14.04 0.10
C LEU A 793 19.97 -12.52 0.04
N LYS A 794 18.91 -11.73 -0.05
CA LYS A 794 18.97 -10.26 -0.12
C LYS A 794 19.64 -9.66 1.12
N GLU A 795 19.41 -10.19 2.31
CA GLU A 795 20.04 -9.70 3.55
C GLU A 795 21.57 -9.94 3.55
N GLY A 796 22.02 -11.08 3.02
CA GLY A 796 23.45 -11.46 2.99
C GLY A 796 24.23 -10.89 1.81
N ILE A 797 23.58 -10.58 0.69
CA ILE A 797 24.24 -10.29 -0.59
C ILE A 797 25.09 -9.00 -0.57
N GLY A 798 24.78 -8.06 0.32
CA GLY A 798 25.53 -6.81 0.48
C GLY A 798 27.01 -7.00 0.80
N LEU A 799 27.38 -8.13 1.43
CA LEU A 799 28.76 -8.51 1.73
C LEU A 799 29.59 -8.80 0.47
N ARG A 800 28.95 -9.16 -0.66
CA ARG A 800 29.62 -9.36 -1.96
C ARG A 800 30.29 -8.07 -2.46
N GLY A 801 29.77 -6.90 -2.06
CA GLY A 801 30.40 -5.60 -2.35
C GLY A 801 31.83 -5.44 -1.81
N ILE A 802 32.17 -6.11 -0.71
CA ILE A 802 33.53 -6.14 -0.16
C ILE A 802 34.48 -6.87 -1.14
N GLY A 803 33.96 -7.88 -1.86
CA GLY A 803 34.67 -8.61 -2.92
C GLY A 803 34.68 -7.91 -4.27
N GLN A 804 34.33 -6.62 -4.36
CA GLN A 804 34.22 -5.84 -5.61
C GLN A 804 33.21 -6.38 -6.64
N GLN A 805 32.27 -7.20 -6.22
CA GLN A 805 31.13 -7.62 -7.04
C GLN A 805 29.95 -6.67 -6.82
N ASP A 806 29.22 -6.36 -7.88
CA ASP A 806 27.96 -5.62 -7.74
C ASP A 806 26.91 -6.52 -7.06
N PRO A 807 26.43 -6.16 -5.87
CA PRO A 807 25.45 -6.99 -5.13
C PRO A 807 24.17 -7.29 -5.91
N ALA A 808 23.70 -6.36 -6.76
CA ALA A 808 22.48 -6.57 -7.54
C ALA A 808 22.71 -7.62 -8.65
N VAL A 809 23.90 -7.64 -9.26
CA VAL A 809 24.26 -8.64 -10.27
C VAL A 809 24.46 -10.01 -9.62
N ALA A 810 25.10 -10.06 -8.44
CA ALA A 810 25.26 -11.31 -7.69
C ALA A 810 23.90 -11.88 -7.27
N TYR A 811 23.01 -11.04 -6.76
CA TYR A 811 21.64 -11.43 -6.40
C TYR A 811 20.85 -11.99 -7.60
N ALA A 812 20.97 -11.34 -8.76
CA ALA A 812 20.29 -11.82 -9.96
C ALA A 812 20.80 -13.20 -10.40
N LYS A 813 22.13 -13.42 -10.30
CA LYS A 813 22.74 -14.70 -10.68
C LYS A 813 22.38 -15.83 -9.71
N GLU A 814 22.65 -15.63 -8.42
CA GLU A 814 22.36 -16.62 -7.37
C GLU A 814 20.84 -16.91 -7.29
N GLY A 815 20.01 -15.85 -7.40
CA GLY A 815 18.55 -16.01 -7.42
C GLY A 815 18.02 -16.74 -8.67
N PHE A 816 18.71 -16.67 -9.81
CA PHE A 816 18.35 -17.45 -10.98
C PHE A 816 18.67 -18.95 -10.78
N GLU A 817 19.83 -19.24 -10.23
CA GLU A 817 20.23 -20.62 -9.88
C GLU A 817 19.23 -21.25 -8.90
N MET A 818 18.84 -20.52 -7.83
CA MET A 818 17.81 -20.96 -6.88
C MET A 818 16.42 -21.15 -7.51
N PHE A 819 16.08 -20.32 -8.51
CA PHE A 819 14.80 -20.44 -9.22
C PHE A 819 14.77 -21.70 -10.09
N ASP A 820 15.86 -22.02 -10.79
CA ASP A 820 15.97 -23.24 -11.60
C ASP A 820 15.87 -24.50 -10.70
N GLU A 821 16.55 -24.50 -9.54
CA GLU A 821 16.43 -25.57 -8.55
C GLU A 821 14.98 -25.76 -8.08
N MET A 822 14.29 -24.65 -7.76
CA MET A 822 12.88 -24.70 -7.36
C MET A 822 11.98 -25.28 -8.47
N VAL A 823 12.21 -24.93 -9.74
CA VAL A 823 11.43 -25.47 -10.87
C VAL A 823 11.63 -26.97 -11.00
N ASP A 824 12.85 -27.46 -10.81
CA ASP A 824 13.15 -28.89 -10.84
C ASP A 824 12.50 -29.62 -9.65
N GLU A 825 12.50 -29.03 -8.45
CA GLU A 825 11.80 -29.58 -7.29
C GLU A 825 10.27 -29.63 -7.50
N ILE A 826 9.68 -28.61 -8.14
CA ILE A 826 8.24 -28.61 -8.50
C ILE A 826 7.91 -29.77 -9.43
N ARG A 827 8.77 -30.05 -10.43
CA ARG A 827 8.61 -31.19 -11.36
C ARG A 827 8.67 -32.52 -10.62
N GLU A 828 9.70 -32.70 -9.78
CA GLU A 828 9.90 -33.93 -9.01
C GLU A 828 8.72 -34.20 -8.07
N ASP A 829 8.35 -33.23 -7.24
CA ASP A 829 7.29 -33.38 -6.25
C ASP A 829 5.91 -33.54 -6.90
N THR A 830 5.64 -32.84 -8.01
CA THR A 830 4.37 -33.01 -8.76
C THR A 830 4.25 -34.45 -9.25
N VAL A 831 5.27 -34.98 -9.93
CA VAL A 831 5.27 -36.36 -10.42
C VAL A 831 5.11 -37.34 -9.25
N LYS A 832 5.91 -37.18 -8.20
CA LYS A 832 5.89 -38.01 -7.00
C LYS A 832 4.51 -38.04 -6.32
N TYR A 833 3.88 -36.90 -6.10
CA TYR A 833 2.54 -36.87 -5.51
C TYR A 833 1.48 -37.49 -6.43
N CYS A 834 1.54 -37.26 -7.74
CA CYS A 834 0.61 -37.86 -8.68
C CYS A 834 0.73 -39.38 -8.74
N TYR A 835 1.95 -39.92 -8.62
CA TYR A 835 2.17 -41.37 -8.60
C TYR A 835 1.88 -42.02 -7.25
N ASN A 836 1.77 -41.28 -6.15
CA ASN A 836 1.48 -41.82 -4.80
C ASN A 836 0.06 -41.51 -4.31
N ILE A 837 -0.87 -41.16 -5.20
CA ILE A 837 -2.28 -40.96 -4.85
C ILE A 837 -2.88 -42.29 -4.33
N THR A 838 -3.44 -42.29 -3.12
CA THR A 838 -4.17 -43.41 -2.54
C THR A 838 -5.60 -43.03 -2.22
N ILE A 839 -6.54 -43.94 -2.46
CA ILE A 839 -7.95 -43.74 -2.08
C ILE A 839 -8.16 -44.31 -0.69
N VAL A 840 -8.45 -43.44 0.26
CA VAL A 840 -8.90 -43.86 1.59
C VAL A 840 -10.41 -43.95 1.62
N THR A 841 -10.96 -45.13 1.83
CA THR A 841 -12.39 -45.33 1.96
C THR A 841 -12.93 -44.73 3.27
N LYS A 842 -14.24 -44.43 3.32
CA LYS A 842 -14.84 -43.84 4.54
C LYS A 842 -14.66 -44.69 5.78
N ASP A 843 -14.56 -46.00 5.62
CA ASP A 843 -14.37 -46.94 6.71
C ASP A 843 -12.94 -46.92 7.29
N GLU A 844 -11.93 -46.77 6.44
CA GLU A 844 -10.53 -46.62 6.84
C GLU A 844 -10.26 -45.27 7.56
N ARG A 845 -10.93 -44.20 7.17
CA ARG A 845 -10.86 -42.91 7.91
C ARG A 845 -11.37 -43.02 9.35
N HIS A 846 -12.29 -43.93 9.63
CA HIS A 846 -12.78 -44.13 10.98
C HIS A 846 -11.77 -44.94 11.84
N GLU A 847 -10.94 -45.80 11.26
CA GLU A 847 -9.92 -46.55 12.00
C GLU A 847 -8.69 -45.65 12.30
N GLU A 848 -8.18 -44.87 11.38
CA GLU A 848 -7.07 -43.94 11.66
C GLU A 848 -7.41 -42.86 12.70
N ILE A 849 -8.66 -42.37 12.75
CA ILE A 849 -9.10 -41.40 13.73
C ILE A 849 -9.24 -42.08 15.13
N GLN A 850 -9.46 -43.40 15.21
CA GLN A 850 -9.51 -44.13 16.49
C GLN A 850 -8.12 -44.46 17.06
N GLU A 851 -7.09 -44.62 16.24
CA GLU A 851 -5.72 -44.91 16.72
C GLU A 851 -4.97 -43.67 17.24
N THR A 852 -5.33 -42.44 16.82
CA THR A 852 -4.66 -41.19 17.21
C THR A 852 -5.37 -40.38 18.29
N SER A 853 -6.54 -40.79 18.80
CA SER A 853 -7.31 -40.01 19.76
C SER A 853 -7.63 -40.76 21.06
N THR A 854 -6.72 -40.73 22.02
CA THR A 854 -7.06 -40.74 23.42
C THR A 854 -6.72 -39.38 24.04
N PRO A 855 -7.64 -38.39 24.03
CA PRO A 855 -7.50 -37.23 24.90
C PRO A 855 -8.05 -37.52 26.29
N PRO A 856 -7.49 -36.93 27.37
CA PRO A 856 -8.08 -37.05 28.71
C PRO A 856 -9.42 -36.33 28.72
N LYS A 857 -10.40 -36.96 29.38
CA LYS A 857 -11.75 -36.44 29.61
C LYS A 857 -11.69 -35.17 30.44
N GLU A 858 -11.90 -34.01 29.80
CA GLU A 858 -12.44 -32.82 30.44
C GLU A 858 -13.85 -32.57 29.92
N THR A 859 -14.81 -32.70 30.84
CA THR A 859 -16.22 -32.41 30.57
C THR A 859 -16.46 -30.92 30.54
N LEU A 860 -16.73 -30.36 29.33
CA LEU A 860 -17.29 -29.03 29.16
C LEU A 860 -18.82 -29.11 29.18
N PRO A 861 -19.52 -28.17 29.82
CA PRO A 861 -20.99 -28.17 29.89
C PRO A 861 -21.59 -27.64 28.57
N GLU A 862 -22.69 -28.26 28.14
CA GLU A 862 -23.47 -27.95 26.94
C GLU A 862 -23.97 -26.48 26.89
N PRO A 863 -24.00 -25.84 25.72
CA PRO A 863 -24.60 -24.51 25.58
C PRO A 863 -26.13 -24.57 25.54
N LYS A 864 -26.77 -23.79 26.40
CA LYS A 864 -28.23 -23.59 26.40
C LYS A 864 -28.65 -22.65 25.27
N PRO A 865 -29.87 -22.85 24.68
CA PRO A 865 -30.33 -22.06 23.52
C PRO A 865 -30.67 -20.61 23.89
N PHE A 866 -30.27 -19.70 23.01
CA PHE A 866 -30.55 -18.27 23.09
C PHE A 866 -32.05 -17.97 23.02
N LYS A 867 -32.57 -17.17 23.95
CA LYS A 867 -33.86 -16.48 23.82
C LYS A 867 -33.61 -15.00 23.51
N PRO A 868 -34.39 -14.39 22.60
CA PRO A 868 -34.19 -12.98 22.27
C PRO A 868 -34.65 -12.03 23.39
N MET A 869 -33.83 -11.02 23.68
CA MET A 869 -34.13 -9.93 24.62
C MET A 869 -34.93 -8.81 23.95
N PRO A 870 -35.87 -8.19 24.65
CA PRO A 870 -36.56 -6.99 24.20
C PRO A 870 -35.75 -5.72 24.56
N THR A 871 -35.72 -4.78 23.63
CA THR A 871 -35.18 -3.42 23.78
C THR A 871 -35.99 -2.61 24.78
N LYS A 872 -35.33 -1.94 25.73
CA LYS A 872 -35.80 -0.68 26.33
C LYS A 872 -34.71 0.09 27.07
N ASN A 873 -34.67 1.39 26.79
CA ASN A 873 -33.84 2.44 27.38
C ASN A 873 -34.03 2.56 28.91
N ALA A 874 -32.90 2.69 29.64
CA ALA A 874 -32.88 3.46 30.89
C ALA A 874 -31.45 3.79 31.32
N SER A 875 -31.22 5.01 31.77
CA SER A 875 -29.94 5.59 32.22
C SER A 875 -29.39 4.95 33.50
N PRO A 876 -28.06 5.01 33.74
CA PRO A 876 -27.44 4.35 34.86
C PRO A 876 -27.49 5.17 36.15
N GLY A 877 -27.96 4.52 37.23
CA GLY A 877 -27.82 5.00 38.61
C GLY A 877 -26.56 4.39 39.29
N PRO A 878 -26.13 4.88 40.45
CA PRO A 878 -24.81 4.64 40.99
C PRO A 878 -24.63 3.17 41.48
N GLN A 879 -23.50 2.58 41.14
CA GLN A 879 -23.11 1.22 41.47
C GLN A 879 -22.69 1.09 42.95
N THR A 880 -23.31 0.15 43.67
CA THR A 880 -22.87 -0.32 44.98
C THR A 880 -21.76 -1.37 44.81
N PRO A 881 -20.80 -1.47 45.79
CA PRO A 881 -19.65 -2.37 45.65
C PRO A 881 -20.01 -3.83 45.86
N HIS A 882 -19.51 -4.69 44.95
CA HIS A 882 -19.66 -6.16 45.08
C HIS A 882 -18.97 -6.73 46.32
N LYS A 883 -19.72 -7.42 47.15
CA LYS A 883 -19.20 -8.22 48.29
C LYS A 883 -18.57 -9.52 47.79
N ARG A 884 -17.29 -9.76 48.13
CA ARG A 884 -16.59 -11.04 47.86
C ARG A 884 -17.19 -12.17 48.74
N THR A 885 -17.40 -13.33 48.15
CA THR A 885 -18.01 -14.51 48.77
C THR A 885 -17.04 -15.45 49.50
N SER A 886 -15.73 -15.15 49.57
CA SER A 886 -14.77 -15.93 50.35
C SER A 886 -13.85 -15.04 51.19
N PRO A 887 -13.52 -15.44 52.44
CA PRO A 887 -12.65 -14.66 53.32
C PRO A 887 -11.20 -14.66 52.82
N LYS A 888 -10.54 -13.52 52.96
CA LYS A 888 -9.13 -13.32 52.58
C LYS A 888 -8.24 -14.04 53.60
N ILE A 889 -7.48 -15.06 53.17
CA ILE A 889 -6.56 -15.81 53.99
C ILE A 889 -5.31 -14.97 54.26
N GLY A 890 -4.99 -14.73 55.52
CA GLY A 890 -3.82 -13.96 55.90
C GLY A 890 -2.53 -14.78 55.78
N ARG A 891 -1.41 -14.11 55.53
CA ARG A 891 -0.08 -14.75 55.33
C ARG A 891 0.33 -15.69 56.47
N ASN A 892 -0.16 -15.44 57.68
CA ASN A 892 0.15 -16.24 58.90
C ASN A 892 -0.93 -17.25 59.26
N ASP A 893 -2.03 -17.32 58.56
CA ASP A 893 -3.14 -18.25 58.81
C ASP A 893 -2.77 -19.67 58.39
N PRO A 894 -3.40 -20.72 59.00
CA PRO A 894 -3.21 -22.10 58.56
C PRO A 894 -3.55 -22.27 57.09
N CYS A 895 -2.72 -23.02 56.34
CA CYS A 895 -2.95 -23.22 54.91
C CYS A 895 -4.19 -24.07 54.64
N PRO A 896 -5.09 -23.68 53.75
CA PRO A 896 -6.34 -24.41 53.48
C PRO A 896 -6.13 -25.80 52.84
N CYS A 897 -4.89 -26.10 52.37
CA CYS A 897 -4.56 -27.43 51.86
C CYS A 897 -4.44 -28.54 52.91
N GLY A 898 -4.65 -28.25 54.19
CA GLY A 898 -4.60 -29.24 55.27
C GLY A 898 -3.21 -29.65 55.75
N SER A 899 -2.13 -28.98 55.27
CA SER A 899 -0.73 -29.32 55.58
C SER A 899 -0.26 -28.94 57.00
N GLY A 900 -1.08 -28.27 57.81
CA GLY A 900 -0.73 -27.78 59.15
C GLY A 900 0.32 -26.63 59.17
N LYS A 901 0.81 -26.19 58.03
CA LYS A 901 1.78 -25.07 57.90
C LYS A 901 1.07 -23.75 57.66
N LYS A 902 1.73 -22.62 58.05
CA LYS A 902 1.23 -21.28 57.74
C LYS A 902 1.20 -21.03 56.23
N TYR A 903 0.20 -20.29 55.70
CA TYR A 903 -0.04 -20.06 54.28
C TYR A 903 1.22 -19.59 53.53
N LYS A 904 2.00 -18.66 54.09
CA LYS A 904 3.28 -18.15 53.53
C LYS A 904 4.39 -19.22 53.43
N HIS A 905 4.28 -20.35 54.10
CA HIS A 905 5.24 -21.45 54.09
C HIS A 905 4.72 -22.70 53.37
N CYS A 906 3.58 -22.59 52.69
CA CYS A 906 2.92 -23.65 51.94
C CYS A 906 2.42 -23.10 50.58
N CYS A 907 1.14 -23.06 50.31
CA CYS A 907 0.57 -22.63 49.02
C CYS A 907 0.79 -21.14 48.70
N GLY A 908 1.06 -20.29 49.68
CA GLY A 908 1.39 -18.88 49.49
C GLY A 908 2.89 -18.56 49.49
N LYS A 909 3.78 -19.56 49.21
CA LYS A 909 5.25 -19.32 49.21
C LYS A 909 5.75 -18.57 47.97
N ASN A 910 5.00 -18.60 46.90
CA ASN A 910 5.33 -17.99 45.59
C ASN A 910 4.35 -16.87 45.21
N ILE A 911 3.54 -16.33 46.13
CA ILE A 911 2.63 -15.21 45.95
C ILE A 911 3.17 -13.95 46.67
#